data_2e8ce3a4aa5ec0dbc8a1c866a94c87a4
#
_entry.id   2e8ce3a4aa5ec0dbc8a1c866a94c87a4
#
_cell.length_a   1.000
_cell.length_b   1.000
_cell.length_c   1.000
_cell.angle_alpha   90.00
_cell.angle_beta   90.00
_cell.angle_gamma   90.00
#
_symmetry.space_group_name_H-M   'P 1'
#
loop_
_entity.id
_entity.type
_entity.pdbx_description
1 polymer ?
#
loop_
_entity_poly.entity_id
_entity_poly.type
_entity_poly.pdbx_seq_one_letter_code
_entity_poly.pdbx_strand_id
1 'polypeptide(L)'
;MPARVHALLVVRPDGRPSAAFHLRRTLAALNEQRRPVDALTIVICGEDAAVRELAASSGAESVITASAGTSFAAATTLGTHRLDGDAVWLLAQDTAPEPDALTRLAGALELAPSVAFVAPKLVRWEDRSEIVSLGVSMTATGRSVGLADDELDQGQHDVTHDVLGSDVRGVLVRSDAWRALEGIDPALGGADEGLDLAVRARLAGSRISLVPTALVAVAGDGVAGLPAPRNGRARRRGARAVRTAQLHRRLAYAPAPAVFLHWLSLLPLALWLSAVFLVRKQPGLVWPQWAAAVVVALRVPAIARSRGRIRRTRRASWAQIAPLRFTGHQLRQRLDEDRGVVDSAPVRGELGFFTKGGAWLVLAALVVSVASFASLLAWPVLGGGALQPLRATVAQLWADATFGLRPLGWETIGAADPFSAVIAVIGSLSPFEPSHAIVVLWILAMPLAALGGWFAAVRVTDRGSLRVMVGALWTLAPMFLVAVVDGRPTAVLVHLLLPWLFYAGSIAHRTWVASGVASLLLAAVVACAPSLAPAFAVVWTGAIILSVAMRGGNGVARLIWLVIPTVVLFAPLIVDQVRTGDVFALFADPGVPWAGPQVAADPTGRGLLAAGIPTPDMAGWQEFLPGVATWWVPLLSAPVAVLALFAPLTQRWAAGVTLLVISALGFGTAFVAVGIVVVFDQALTVAVWPGSGLSLAWIGAVGAAAVALDAGLAPRLSSARGSIASAAALALVVLAVPSLTALAREASLLTNGPESTLPAYVAAEGRDDPDVGTILLTPQSDGGLSAEIVWGGSETLGGQTTLLSTRAVPTAADRELADIAVDLVTSTADDAVDRLAAHGVGFVLLAPPADPDASGARELQLSATTALDQRNGLDPVGDTSKGVLWRVADEVAPRAAAPAWVAQIAVVVGAAQLLVVVIALLLALPTAASRRGARRTSRIVGPYWQEGT
;
A
#
# COMPACT_ATOMS: atom_id res chain seq x y z
N MET A 1 7.72 11.01 -66.76
CA MET A 1 8.73 11.83 -66.05
C MET A 1 8.71 11.49 -64.60
N PRO A 2 9.83 11.43 -63.89
CA PRO A 2 9.84 11.23 -62.45
C PRO A 2 9.09 12.37 -61.78
N ALA A 3 8.31 12.04 -60.69
CA ALA A 3 7.47 13.03 -60.02
C ALA A 3 8.36 14.09 -59.31
N ARG A 4 8.05 15.36 -59.54
CA ARG A 4 8.74 16.47 -58.85
C ARG A 4 8.33 16.48 -57.38
N VAL A 5 9.30 16.40 -56.46
CA VAL A 5 9.05 16.30 -54.98
C VAL A 5 9.42 17.60 -54.29
N HIS A 6 8.45 18.21 -53.64
CA HIS A 6 8.64 19.39 -52.80
C HIS A 6 8.73 18.95 -51.32
N ALA A 7 9.83 19.13 -50.64
CA ALA A 7 9.95 18.87 -49.20
C ALA A 7 9.41 20.05 -48.38
N LEU A 8 8.52 19.74 -47.45
CA LEU A 8 7.96 20.72 -46.51
C LEU A 8 8.46 20.37 -45.10
N LEU A 9 9.41 21.15 -44.61
CA LEU A 9 10.08 20.95 -43.34
C LEU A 9 9.55 21.96 -42.29
N VAL A 10 9.02 21.47 -41.20
CA VAL A 10 8.56 22.28 -40.06
C VAL A 10 9.56 22.22 -38.92
N VAL A 11 9.94 23.41 -38.43
CA VAL A 11 10.90 23.60 -37.35
C VAL A 11 10.27 24.35 -36.21
N ARG A 12 10.38 23.84 -34.97
CA ARG A 12 9.89 24.50 -33.76
C ARG A 12 11.01 24.57 -32.74
N PRO A 13 11.67 25.71 -32.57
CA PRO A 13 12.77 25.89 -31.63
C PRO A 13 12.36 25.66 -30.16
N ASP A 14 11.24 26.22 -29.71
CA ASP A 14 10.68 26.13 -28.34
C ASP A 14 11.72 26.35 -27.21
N GLY A 15 12.79 27.16 -27.49
CA GLY A 15 13.87 27.38 -26.55
C GLY A 15 14.74 26.12 -26.24
N ARG A 16 14.64 25.07 -27.04
CA ARG A 16 15.39 23.82 -26.87
C ARG A 16 16.72 23.85 -27.64
N PRO A 17 17.87 23.65 -26.97
CA PRO A 17 19.18 23.58 -27.65
C PRO A 17 19.23 22.48 -28.72
N SER A 18 18.40 21.42 -28.57
CA SER A 18 18.33 20.31 -29.53
C SER A 18 17.77 20.66 -30.89
N ALA A 19 16.98 21.76 -31.03
CA ALA A 19 16.33 22.10 -32.29
C ALA A 19 17.33 22.38 -33.43
N ALA A 20 18.34 23.18 -33.18
CA ALA A 20 19.39 23.48 -34.15
C ALA A 20 20.24 22.23 -34.50
N PHE A 21 20.51 21.37 -33.49
CA PHE A 21 21.24 20.12 -33.69
C PHE A 21 20.42 19.16 -34.57
N HIS A 22 19.17 18.94 -34.26
CA HIS A 22 18.30 18.05 -35.03
C HIS A 22 18.07 18.60 -36.44
N LEU A 23 17.80 19.92 -36.58
CA LEU A 23 17.65 20.55 -37.90
C LEU A 23 18.89 20.38 -38.78
N ARG A 24 20.11 20.61 -38.23
CA ARG A 24 21.33 20.40 -38.99
C ARG A 24 21.43 18.98 -39.52
N ARG A 25 21.09 18.00 -38.74
CA ARG A 25 21.16 16.60 -39.14
C ARG A 25 20.04 16.22 -40.13
N THR A 26 18.83 16.79 -40.00
CA THR A 26 17.76 16.64 -40.96
C THR A 26 18.15 17.22 -42.32
N LEU A 27 18.75 18.42 -42.35
CA LEU A 27 19.23 19.04 -43.57
C LEU A 27 20.39 18.24 -44.20
N ALA A 28 21.30 17.70 -43.41
CA ALA A 28 22.33 16.81 -43.88
C ALA A 28 21.75 15.53 -44.53
N ALA A 29 20.77 14.90 -43.85
CA ALA A 29 20.09 13.73 -44.39
C ALA A 29 19.28 14.00 -45.68
N LEU A 30 18.79 15.21 -45.86
CA LEU A 30 18.15 15.63 -47.11
C LEU A 30 19.17 15.79 -48.23
N ASN A 31 20.35 16.36 -47.96
CA ASN A 31 21.42 16.51 -48.91
C ASN A 31 22.06 15.16 -49.29
N GLU A 32 22.02 14.16 -48.44
CA GLU A 32 22.52 12.81 -48.66
C GLU A 32 21.56 11.91 -49.44
N GLN A 33 20.34 12.40 -49.78
CA GLN A 33 19.40 11.61 -50.55
C GLN A 33 19.92 11.28 -51.94
N ARG A 34 19.87 10.00 -52.34
CA ARG A 34 20.25 9.57 -53.70
C ARG A 34 19.38 10.20 -54.78
N ARG A 35 18.11 10.43 -54.46
CA ARG A 35 17.21 11.27 -55.27
C ARG A 35 17.05 12.60 -54.53
N PRO A 36 17.58 13.71 -55.06
CA PRO A 36 17.44 15.00 -54.42
C PRO A 36 15.99 15.44 -54.44
N VAL A 37 15.59 16.31 -53.49
CA VAL A 37 14.33 17.02 -53.54
C VAL A 37 14.39 18.11 -54.59
N ASP A 38 13.31 18.33 -55.31
CA ASP A 38 13.25 19.34 -56.37
C ASP A 38 13.09 20.75 -55.77
N ALA A 39 12.42 20.85 -54.60
CA ALA A 39 12.18 22.14 -53.90
C ALA A 39 12.13 21.86 -52.38
N LEU A 40 12.53 22.83 -51.57
CA LEU A 40 12.47 22.79 -50.12
C LEU A 40 11.85 24.06 -49.56
N THR A 41 10.79 23.92 -48.78
CA THR A 41 10.20 25.00 -47.98
C THR A 41 10.35 24.71 -46.51
N ILE A 42 10.90 25.63 -45.74
CA ILE A 42 11.10 25.54 -44.29
C ILE A 42 10.11 26.49 -43.60
N VAL A 43 9.33 25.98 -42.66
CA VAL A 43 8.43 26.76 -41.80
C VAL A 43 8.99 26.78 -40.39
N ILE A 44 9.44 27.93 -39.90
CA ILE A 44 10.01 28.11 -38.56
C ILE A 44 8.91 28.67 -37.65
N CYS A 45 8.52 27.90 -36.63
CA CYS A 45 7.51 28.25 -35.64
C CYS A 45 8.19 28.78 -34.37
N GLY A 46 8.52 30.06 -34.32
CA GLY A 46 9.20 30.73 -33.21
C GLY A 46 10.46 31.49 -33.66
N GLU A 47 11.16 32.05 -32.69
CA GLU A 47 12.38 32.82 -32.96
C GLU A 47 13.60 32.12 -32.32
N ASP A 48 14.59 31.80 -33.20
CA ASP A 48 15.90 31.26 -32.80
C ASP A 48 16.92 31.64 -33.87
N ALA A 49 17.96 32.32 -33.46
CA ALA A 49 18.96 32.85 -34.39
C ALA A 49 19.75 31.72 -35.09
N ALA A 50 20.12 30.66 -34.37
CA ALA A 50 20.85 29.53 -34.90
C ALA A 50 20.00 28.70 -35.88
N VAL A 51 18.73 28.53 -35.60
CA VAL A 51 17.77 27.85 -36.50
C VAL A 51 17.54 28.66 -37.77
N ARG A 52 17.44 29.99 -37.64
CA ARG A 52 17.22 30.90 -38.79
C ARG A 52 18.48 30.91 -39.71
N GLU A 53 19.68 30.92 -39.12
CA GLU A 53 20.93 30.86 -39.86
C GLU A 53 21.08 29.52 -40.61
N LEU A 54 20.79 28.41 -39.96
CA LEU A 54 20.78 27.10 -40.59
C LEU A 54 19.76 26.98 -41.72
N ALA A 55 18.56 27.56 -41.57
CA ALA A 55 17.56 27.56 -42.61
C ALA A 55 17.95 28.44 -43.77
N ALA A 56 18.56 29.61 -43.54
CA ALA A 56 19.03 30.51 -44.60
C ALA A 56 20.20 29.90 -45.41
N SER A 57 21.07 29.06 -44.75
CA SER A 57 22.20 28.37 -45.41
C SER A 57 21.81 27.05 -46.06
N SER A 58 20.57 26.59 -45.94
CA SER A 58 20.13 25.26 -46.39
C SER A 58 19.83 25.15 -47.90
N GLY A 59 19.82 26.23 -48.62
CA GLY A 59 19.39 26.25 -50.03
C GLY A 59 17.86 26.12 -50.21
N ALA A 60 17.10 26.34 -49.15
CA ALA A 60 15.62 26.32 -49.21
C ALA A 60 15.08 27.41 -50.15
N GLU A 61 14.14 27.03 -51.02
CA GLU A 61 13.45 27.97 -51.92
C GLU A 61 12.62 29.00 -51.16
N SER A 62 12.06 28.61 -50.04
CA SER A 62 11.23 29.48 -49.18
C SER A 62 11.42 29.20 -47.73
N VAL A 63 11.62 30.25 -46.92
CA VAL A 63 11.64 30.19 -45.46
C VAL A 63 10.52 31.05 -44.93
N ILE A 64 9.55 30.43 -44.23
CA ILE A 64 8.36 31.08 -43.68
C ILE A 64 8.52 31.11 -42.15
N THR A 65 8.33 32.29 -41.55
CA THR A 65 8.31 32.43 -40.08
C THR A 65 6.86 32.48 -39.58
N ALA A 66 6.59 31.70 -38.54
CA ALA A 66 5.30 31.64 -37.87
C ALA A 66 5.45 31.84 -36.36
N SER A 67 4.38 32.11 -35.64
CA SER A 67 4.42 32.27 -34.18
C SER A 67 4.82 30.94 -33.46
N ALA A 68 5.47 31.04 -32.30
CA ALA A 68 5.93 29.90 -31.51
C ALA A 68 4.81 28.89 -31.15
N GLY A 69 3.56 29.34 -31.01
CA GLY A 69 2.41 28.49 -30.71
C GLY A 69 1.80 27.77 -31.93
N THR A 70 2.36 27.94 -33.14
CA THR A 70 1.81 27.34 -34.36
C THR A 70 1.95 25.81 -34.32
N SER A 71 0.83 25.08 -34.50
CA SER A 71 0.86 23.60 -34.56
C SER A 71 1.44 23.11 -35.87
N PHE A 72 1.87 21.86 -35.94
CA PHE A 72 2.39 21.24 -37.17
C PHE A 72 1.38 21.33 -38.32
N ALA A 73 0.09 21.03 -38.03
CA ALA A 73 -0.98 21.15 -38.99
C ALA A 73 -1.15 22.60 -39.55
N ALA A 74 -1.05 23.60 -38.67
CA ALA A 74 -1.13 24.98 -39.10
C ALA A 74 0.11 25.43 -39.88
N ALA A 75 1.29 24.99 -39.49
CA ALA A 75 2.54 25.28 -40.19
C ALA A 75 2.58 24.65 -41.59
N THR A 76 2.14 23.40 -41.73
CA THR A 76 2.01 22.77 -43.06
C THR A 76 0.99 23.48 -43.95
N THR A 77 -0.08 24.04 -43.39
CA THR A 77 -1.06 24.82 -44.13
C THR A 77 -0.44 26.13 -44.67
N LEU A 78 0.40 26.80 -43.85
CA LEU A 78 1.14 28.01 -44.31
C LEU A 78 2.08 27.67 -45.45
N GLY A 79 2.80 26.56 -45.37
CA GLY A 79 3.70 26.09 -46.45
C GLY A 79 2.97 25.67 -47.72
N THR A 80 1.71 25.25 -47.64
CA THR A 80 0.93 24.73 -48.76
C THR A 80 0.82 25.74 -49.93
N HIS A 81 0.83 27.05 -49.65
CA HIS A 81 0.75 28.11 -50.67
C HIS A 81 2.03 28.28 -51.48
N ARG A 82 3.13 27.65 -51.08
CA ARG A 82 4.45 27.70 -51.74
C ARG A 82 4.84 26.37 -52.41
N LEU A 83 3.90 25.39 -52.37
CA LEU A 83 4.20 24.07 -52.90
C LEU A 83 4.16 24.07 -54.45
N ASP A 84 5.28 23.74 -55.06
CA ASP A 84 5.43 23.47 -56.51
C ASP A 84 5.96 22.02 -56.67
N GLY A 85 5.22 21.20 -57.38
CA GLY A 85 5.60 19.81 -57.62
C GLY A 85 4.42 18.85 -57.58
N ASP A 86 4.68 17.62 -58.04
CA ASP A 86 3.70 16.52 -58.11
C ASP A 86 3.43 15.85 -56.78
N ALA A 87 4.38 15.92 -55.85
CA ALA A 87 4.31 15.33 -54.54
C ALA A 87 4.92 16.22 -53.44
N VAL A 88 4.37 16.14 -52.25
CA VAL A 88 4.82 16.87 -51.04
C VAL A 88 5.36 15.88 -50.04
N TRP A 89 6.57 16.08 -49.57
CA TRP A 89 7.24 15.28 -48.55
C TRP A 89 7.16 16.02 -47.20
N LEU A 90 6.46 15.44 -46.25
CA LEU A 90 6.22 16.05 -44.92
C LEU A 90 7.33 15.67 -43.93
N LEU A 91 8.08 16.66 -43.47
CA LEU A 91 9.20 16.46 -42.56
C LEU A 91 9.10 17.40 -41.34
N ALA A 92 9.73 16.97 -40.25
CA ALA A 92 9.94 17.77 -39.05
C ALA A 92 11.44 17.88 -38.74
N GLN A 93 11.85 18.86 -37.94
CA GLN A 93 13.26 19.08 -37.59
C GLN A 93 13.96 17.83 -37.04
N ASP A 94 13.22 16.92 -36.44
CA ASP A 94 13.70 15.72 -35.76
C ASP A 94 13.50 14.44 -36.61
N THR A 95 13.41 14.57 -37.94
CA THR A 95 13.32 13.46 -38.89
C THR A 95 14.56 13.40 -39.76
N ALA A 96 15.29 12.29 -39.72
CA ALA A 96 16.45 12.06 -40.59
C ALA A 96 16.18 10.84 -41.51
N PRO A 97 15.78 11.08 -42.75
CA PRO A 97 15.56 10.00 -43.70
C PRO A 97 16.91 9.37 -44.13
N GLU A 98 16.91 8.04 -44.29
CA GLU A 98 18.07 7.31 -44.85
C GLU A 98 18.30 7.68 -46.34
N PRO A 99 19.51 7.55 -46.91
CA PRO A 99 19.84 8.03 -48.27
C PRO A 99 18.93 7.50 -49.38
N ASP A 100 18.34 6.32 -49.22
CA ASP A 100 17.42 5.72 -50.20
C ASP A 100 15.95 6.02 -49.95
N ALA A 101 15.63 6.71 -48.86
CA ALA A 101 14.24 6.85 -48.39
C ALA A 101 13.32 7.52 -49.44
N LEU A 102 13.75 8.65 -49.99
CA LEU A 102 12.98 9.35 -51.02
C LEU A 102 12.87 8.53 -52.31
N THR A 103 13.93 7.87 -52.72
CA THR A 103 13.95 7.03 -53.95
C THR A 103 12.88 5.94 -53.85
N ARG A 104 12.81 5.28 -52.69
CA ARG A 104 11.85 4.18 -52.46
C ARG A 104 10.41 4.70 -52.32
N LEU A 105 10.21 5.79 -51.60
CA LEU A 105 8.88 6.43 -51.46
C LEU A 105 8.35 6.92 -52.80
N ALA A 106 9.17 7.68 -53.56
CA ALA A 106 8.77 8.21 -54.83
C ALA A 106 8.51 7.08 -55.85
N GLY A 107 9.32 6.06 -55.89
CA GLY A 107 9.12 4.90 -56.76
C GLY A 107 7.80 4.18 -56.44
N ALA A 108 7.48 3.95 -55.18
CA ALA A 108 6.20 3.37 -54.80
C ALA A 108 4.99 4.25 -55.18
N LEU A 109 5.11 5.58 -55.07
CA LEU A 109 4.06 6.50 -55.44
C LEU A 109 3.87 6.54 -56.97
N GLU A 110 4.94 6.56 -57.75
CA GLU A 110 4.95 6.59 -59.22
C GLU A 110 4.34 5.32 -59.83
N LEU A 111 4.63 4.13 -59.24
CA LEU A 111 4.12 2.86 -59.73
C LEU A 111 2.64 2.61 -59.44
N ALA A 112 2.00 3.34 -58.52
CA ALA A 112 0.63 3.12 -58.08
C ALA A 112 -0.26 4.38 -58.17
N PRO A 113 -0.89 4.65 -59.31
CA PRO A 113 -1.72 5.88 -59.49
C PRO A 113 -2.90 5.99 -58.49
N SER A 114 -3.40 4.89 -57.97
CA SER A 114 -4.52 4.88 -57.01
C SER A 114 -4.05 5.21 -55.57
N VAL A 115 -2.76 5.30 -55.31
CA VAL A 115 -2.18 5.60 -54.01
C VAL A 115 -2.06 7.11 -53.86
N ALA A 116 -2.71 7.70 -52.87
CA ALA A 116 -2.64 9.15 -52.59
C ALA A 116 -1.33 9.48 -51.84
N PHE A 117 -0.90 8.60 -50.89
CA PHE A 117 0.38 8.79 -50.21
C PHE A 117 1.01 7.49 -49.75
N VAL A 118 2.29 7.56 -49.58
CA VAL A 118 3.15 6.50 -49.14
C VAL A 118 3.84 6.91 -47.86
N ALA A 119 3.98 5.95 -46.94
CA ALA A 119 4.54 6.16 -45.61
C ALA A 119 5.79 5.28 -45.37
N PRO A 120 6.83 5.85 -44.75
CA PRO A 120 8.04 5.10 -44.40
C PRO A 120 7.87 4.26 -43.15
N LYS A 121 8.83 3.41 -42.84
CA LYS A 121 9.07 2.81 -41.52
C LYS A 121 9.82 3.84 -40.68
N LEU A 122 9.22 4.25 -39.56
CA LEU A 122 9.86 5.16 -38.62
C LEU A 122 10.68 4.36 -37.62
N VAL A 123 11.98 4.69 -37.53
CA VAL A 123 12.93 4.04 -36.63
C VAL A 123 13.49 5.02 -35.61
N ARG A 124 14.02 4.51 -34.51
CA ARG A 124 14.56 5.36 -33.46
C ARG A 124 15.84 6.08 -33.91
N TRP A 125 15.99 7.32 -33.51
CA TRP A 125 17.11 8.16 -33.87
C TRP A 125 18.49 7.60 -33.42
N GLU A 126 18.52 7.11 -32.15
CA GLU A 126 19.74 6.54 -31.58
C GLU A 126 19.96 5.08 -31.99
N ASP A 127 18.91 4.31 -32.26
CA ASP A 127 18.95 2.90 -32.58
C ASP A 127 18.02 2.56 -33.76
N ARG A 128 18.59 2.33 -34.94
CA ARG A 128 17.86 2.00 -36.16
C ARG A 128 17.19 0.63 -36.16
N SER A 129 17.56 -0.24 -35.22
CA SER A 129 16.95 -1.56 -35.05
C SER A 129 15.62 -1.53 -34.31
N GLU A 130 15.21 -0.36 -33.80
CA GLU A 130 13.95 -0.20 -33.05
C GLU A 130 12.92 0.57 -33.91
N ILE A 131 11.78 -0.06 -34.21
CA ILE A 131 10.67 0.55 -34.91
C ILE A 131 9.96 1.50 -33.96
N VAL A 132 9.85 2.78 -34.31
CA VAL A 132 9.04 3.76 -33.56
C VAL A 132 7.57 3.69 -33.97
N SER A 133 7.28 3.55 -35.27
CA SER A 133 5.93 3.35 -35.79
C SER A 133 5.98 2.80 -37.22
N LEU A 134 5.12 1.80 -37.49
CA LEU A 134 4.91 1.27 -38.83
C LEU A 134 3.42 0.97 -39.03
N GLY A 135 2.71 1.94 -39.61
CA GLY A 135 1.28 1.84 -39.87
C GLY A 135 0.42 2.01 -38.63
N VAL A 136 -0.76 2.59 -38.82
CA VAL A 136 -1.73 2.84 -37.74
C VAL A 136 -3.12 2.43 -38.22
N SER A 137 -3.87 1.77 -37.36
CA SER A 137 -5.28 1.48 -37.58
C SER A 137 -6.14 2.10 -36.48
N MET A 138 -7.44 1.89 -36.52
CA MET A 138 -8.34 2.35 -35.46
C MET A 138 -9.49 1.36 -35.19
N THR A 139 -10.07 1.46 -34.01
CA THR A 139 -11.31 0.79 -33.67
C THR A 139 -12.52 1.53 -34.24
N ALA A 140 -13.69 0.90 -34.23
CA ALA A 140 -14.96 1.56 -34.63
C ALA A 140 -15.27 2.82 -33.82
N THR A 141 -14.75 2.94 -32.58
CA THR A 141 -14.92 4.10 -31.70
C THR A 141 -13.83 5.18 -31.87
N GLY A 142 -12.99 5.10 -32.92
CA GLY A 142 -11.94 6.09 -33.21
C GLY A 142 -10.68 5.99 -32.35
N ARG A 143 -10.48 4.90 -31.59
CA ARG A 143 -9.23 4.65 -30.86
C ARG A 143 -8.17 4.19 -31.84
N SER A 144 -7.04 4.90 -31.90
CA SER A 144 -5.87 4.50 -32.70
C SER A 144 -5.16 3.27 -32.10
N VAL A 145 -4.66 2.45 -32.98
CA VAL A 145 -3.87 1.24 -32.66
C VAL A 145 -2.73 1.15 -33.66
N GLY A 146 -1.50 1.26 -33.20
CA GLY A 146 -0.33 1.05 -34.03
C GLY A 146 -0.23 -0.41 -34.48
N LEU A 147 0.28 -0.65 -35.67
CA LEU A 147 0.55 -2.00 -36.19
C LEU A 147 1.87 -2.55 -35.65
N ALA A 148 2.90 -1.74 -35.61
CA ALA A 148 4.16 -2.03 -34.94
C ALA A 148 4.68 -0.72 -34.32
N ASP A 149 4.71 -0.65 -32.99
CA ASP A 149 5.16 0.51 -32.22
C ASP A 149 6.11 0.05 -31.12
N ASP A 150 7.28 0.71 -31.00
CA ASP A 150 8.30 0.42 -29.99
C ASP A 150 8.74 -1.07 -29.96
N GLU A 151 8.90 -1.69 -31.13
CA GLU A 151 9.32 -3.08 -31.34
C GLU A 151 10.70 -3.14 -32.00
N LEU A 152 11.47 -4.21 -31.76
CA LEU A 152 12.69 -4.49 -32.50
C LEU A 152 12.36 -4.87 -33.96
N ASP A 153 13.08 -4.28 -34.91
CA ASP A 153 12.95 -4.58 -36.34
C ASP A 153 13.69 -5.87 -36.69
N GLN A 154 12.92 -6.93 -36.90
CA GLN A 154 13.40 -8.24 -37.35
C GLN A 154 12.87 -8.58 -38.76
N GLY A 155 12.34 -7.59 -39.48
CA GLY A 155 11.72 -7.78 -40.81
C GLY A 155 10.31 -8.40 -40.76
N GLN A 156 9.73 -8.63 -39.54
CA GLN A 156 8.44 -9.28 -39.35
C GLN A 156 7.25 -8.53 -39.98
N HIS A 157 7.42 -7.26 -40.24
CA HIS A 157 6.35 -6.40 -40.82
C HIS A 157 6.62 -5.94 -42.25
N ASP A 158 7.70 -6.40 -42.91
CA ASP A 158 8.13 -5.91 -44.22
C ASP A 158 7.21 -6.30 -45.38
N VAL A 159 6.32 -7.28 -45.15
CA VAL A 159 5.28 -7.67 -46.12
C VAL A 159 4.00 -6.86 -46.02
N THR A 160 3.88 -5.95 -45.05
CA THR A 160 2.69 -5.16 -44.82
C THR A 160 2.67 -3.91 -45.69
N HIS A 161 1.82 -3.82 -46.68
CA HIS A 161 1.74 -2.72 -47.61
C HIS A 161 0.44 -1.91 -47.50
N ASP A 162 -0.70 -2.53 -47.24
CA ASP A 162 -1.99 -1.85 -47.20
C ASP A 162 -2.47 -1.65 -45.76
N VAL A 163 -2.61 -0.38 -45.34
CA VAL A 163 -2.95 -0.01 -43.98
C VAL A 163 -4.04 1.07 -43.95
N LEU A 164 -4.75 1.21 -42.83
CA LEU A 164 -5.73 2.28 -42.67
C LEU A 164 -5.09 3.67 -42.66
N GLY A 165 -3.93 3.80 -42.05
CA GLY A 165 -3.20 5.05 -41.93
C GLY A 165 -1.75 4.84 -41.43
N SER A 166 -1.02 5.92 -41.24
CA SER A 166 0.34 5.98 -40.79
C SER A 166 0.59 7.18 -39.88
N ASP A 167 1.77 7.27 -39.29
CA ASP A 167 2.27 8.53 -38.73
C ASP A 167 2.48 9.55 -39.87
N VAL A 168 2.41 10.83 -39.56
CA VAL A 168 2.53 11.92 -40.55
C VAL A 168 3.98 12.23 -40.93
N ARG A 169 4.94 11.81 -40.09
CA ARG A 169 6.37 12.09 -40.27
C ARG A 169 6.96 11.29 -41.44
N GLY A 170 7.61 11.98 -42.34
CA GLY A 170 8.24 11.38 -43.51
C GLY A 170 7.31 10.88 -44.61
N VAL A 171 6.01 11.19 -44.54
CA VAL A 171 5.02 10.78 -45.55
C VAL A 171 5.17 11.58 -46.80
N LEU A 172 5.16 10.90 -47.96
CA LEU A 172 5.12 11.53 -49.30
C LEU A 172 3.69 11.45 -49.83
N VAL A 173 3.11 12.62 -50.13
CA VAL A 173 1.68 12.78 -50.54
C VAL A 173 1.61 13.40 -51.92
N ARG A 174 0.74 12.93 -52.79
CA ARG A 174 0.44 13.63 -54.05
C ARG A 174 -0.11 15.06 -53.81
N SER A 175 0.41 16.01 -54.55
CA SER A 175 0.04 17.42 -54.35
C SER A 175 -1.42 17.69 -54.61
N ASP A 176 -2.08 17.03 -55.57
CA ASP A 176 -3.50 17.08 -55.83
C ASP A 176 -4.32 16.53 -54.69
N ALA A 177 -3.96 15.37 -54.13
CA ALA A 177 -4.61 14.77 -52.97
C ALA A 177 -4.45 15.67 -51.73
N TRP A 178 -3.24 16.22 -51.50
CA TRP A 178 -2.98 17.13 -50.39
C TRP A 178 -3.91 18.36 -50.43
N ARG A 179 -4.02 19.00 -51.59
CA ARG A 179 -4.90 20.15 -51.76
C ARG A 179 -6.38 19.78 -51.63
N ALA A 180 -6.81 18.67 -52.25
CA ALA A 180 -8.20 18.21 -52.18
C ALA A 180 -8.64 17.85 -50.75
N LEU A 181 -7.75 17.33 -49.91
CA LEU A 181 -8.00 16.98 -48.50
C LEU A 181 -7.87 18.19 -47.56
N GLU A 182 -7.49 19.36 -48.05
CA GLU A 182 -7.27 20.57 -47.25
C GLU A 182 -6.22 20.32 -46.11
N GLY A 183 -5.19 19.51 -46.37
CA GLY A 183 -4.12 19.23 -45.44
C GLY A 183 -4.55 18.51 -44.16
N ILE A 184 -3.82 18.71 -43.03
CA ILE A 184 -4.03 18.09 -41.71
C ILE A 184 -5.13 18.83 -40.94
N ASP A 185 -5.93 18.12 -40.18
CA ASP A 185 -6.94 18.75 -39.30
C ASP A 185 -6.31 19.31 -38.02
N PRO A 186 -6.26 20.64 -37.81
CA PRO A 186 -5.66 21.23 -36.63
C PRO A 186 -6.39 20.93 -35.32
N ALA A 187 -7.63 20.41 -35.38
CA ALA A 187 -8.42 20.06 -34.20
C ALA A 187 -7.83 18.85 -33.43
N LEU A 188 -6.96 18.05 -34.06
CA LEU A 188 -6.33 16.85 -33.48
C LEU A 188 -5.18 17.19 -32.54
N GLY A 189 -4.53 18.33 -32.68
CA GLY A 189 -3.52 18.82 -31.75
C GLY A 189 -2.26 17.96 -31.64
N GLY A 190 -1.78 17.42 -32.77
CA GLY A 190 -0.56 16.62 -32.86
C GLY A 190 -0.78 15.12 -32.61
N ALA A 191 -1.98 14.66 -32.24
CA ALA A 191 -2.22 13.24 -31.98
C ALA A 191 -2.93 12.58 -33.18
N ASP A 192 -2.34 11.54 -33.76
CA ASP A 192 -2.90 10.71 -34.82
C ASP A 192 -3.31 11.54 -36.08
N GLU A 193 -2.57 12.61 -36.38
CA GLU A 193 -2.83 13.50 -37.51
C GLU A 193 -2.73 12.76 -38.83
N GLY A 194 -1.73 11.87 -38.98
CA GLY A 194 -1.56 11.05 -40.16
C GLY A 194 -2.68 10.02 -40.33
N LEU A 195 -3.20 9.45 -39.26
CA LEU A 195 -4.35 8.53 -39.32
C LEU A 195 -5.61 9.24 -39.85
N ASP A 196 -5.90 10.45 -39.36
CA ASP A 196 -7.06 11.20 -39.84
C ASP A 196 -6.95 11.58 -41.33
N LEU A 197 -5.75 12.08 -41.75
CA LEU A 197 -5.45 12.37 -43.14
C LEU A 197 -5.68 11.15 -44.01
N ALA A 198 -5.20 9.99 -43.56
CA ALA A 198 -5.32 8.71 -44.22
C ALA A 198 -6.77 8.26 -44.35
N VAL A 199 -7.55 8.34 -43.28
CA VAL A 199 -8.98 7.98 -43.32
C VAL A 199 -9.71 8.87 -44.29
N ARG A 200 -9.43 10.18 -44.33
CA ARG A 200 -10.04 11.11 -45.31
C ARG A 200 -9.67 10.78 -46.74
N ALA A 201 -8.40 10.43 -47.02
CA ALA A 201 -7.93 9.98 -48.32
C ALA A 201 -8.67 8.72 -48.80
N ARG A 202 -8.79 7.73 -47.91
CA ARG A 202 -9.53 6.49 -48.22
C ARG A 202 -11.01 6.73 -48.46
N LEU A 203 -11.62 7.61 -47.70
CA LEU A 203 -13.02 8.03 -47.95
C LEU A 203 -13.18 8.83 -49.25
N ALA A 204 -12.12 9.48 -49.71
CA ALA A 204 -12.08 10.12 -51.05
C ALA A 204 -11.83 9.11 -52.20
N GLY A 205 -11.62 7.85 -51.90
CA GLY A 205 -11.40 6.78 -52.88
C GLY A 205 -9.96 6.46 -53.20
N SER A 206 -9.00 7.04 -52.47
CA SER A 206 -7.56 6.82 -52.67
C SER A 206 -7.00 5.73 -51.73
N ARG A 207 -5.91 5.11 -52.12
CA ARG A 207 -5.20 4.13 -51.31
C ARG A 207 -3.98 4.75 -50.62
N ILE A 208 -3.52 4.05 -49.58
CA ILE A 208 -2.35 4.40 -48.80
C ILE A 208 -1.44 3.18 -48.78
N SER A 209 -0.16 3.35 -49.02
CA SER A 209 0.79 2.24 -49.00
C SER A 209 1.92 2.49 -48.01
N LEU A 210 2.29 1.46 -47.26
CA LEU A 210 3.53 1.46 -46.49
C LEU A 210 4.68 1.04 -47.40
N VAL A 211 5.85 1.65 -47.19
CA VAL A 211 7.10 1.30 -47.81
C VAL A 211 8.09 0.93 -46.71
N PRO A 212 8.06 -0.32 -46.19
CA PRO A 212 8.87 -0.73 -45.04
C PRO A 212 10.37 -0.61 -45.28
N THR A 213 10.79 -0.62 -46.53
CA THR A 213 12.19 -0.45 -46.92
C THR A 213 12.66 1.02 -46.91
N ALA A 214 11.75 2.00 -46.91
CA ALA A 214 12.06 3.41 -46.72
C ALA A 214 12.16 3.74 -45.23
N LEU A 215 13.36 3.98 -44.73
CA LEU A 215 13.59 4.22 -43.29
C LEU A 215 13.73 5.74 -43.03
N VAL A 216 13.02 6.21 -42.02
CA VAL A 216 13.13 7.59 -41.51
C VAL A 216 13.34 7.54 -40.00
N ALA A 217 14.49 8.06 -39.58
CA ALA A 217 14.79 8.12 -38.14
C ALA A 217 14.12 9.31 -37.48
N VAL A 218 13.64 9.10 -36.24
CA VAL A 218 12.89 10.11 -35.48
C VAL A 218 13.42 10.25 -34.06
N ALA A 219 13.73 11.51 -33.64
CA ALA A 219 14.19 11.79 -32.28
C ALA A 219 13.05 12.04 -31.26
N GLY A 220 11.84 12.34 -31.73
CA GLY A 220 10.67 12.50 -30.87
C GLY A 220 10.57 13.85 -30.14
N ASP A 221 10.99 14.95 -30.76
CA ASP A 221 10.86 16.31 -30.22
C ASP A 221 9.41 16.77 -30.09
N GLY A 222 8.49 16.13 -30.81
CA GLY A 222 7.07 16.46 -30.81
C GLY A 222 6.71 17.70 -31.63
N VAL A 223 7.46 17.97 -32.69
CA VAL A 223 7.12 18.98 -33.70
C VAL A 223 5.96 18.46 -34.55
N ALA A 224 6.15 17.30 -35.15
CA ALA A 224 5.11 16.49 -35.73
C ALA A 224 4.84 15.29 -34.81
N GLY A 225 3.58 15.07 -34.49
CA GLY A 225 3.20 14.05 -33.52
C GLY A 225 3.34 14.51 -32.05
N LEU A 226 3.30 13.58 -31.14
CA LEU A 226 3.45 13.85 -29.69
C LEU A 226 4.91 13.68 -29.26
N PRO A 227 5.39 14.55 -28.34
CA PRO A 227 6.75 14.41 -27.82
C PRO A 227 6.90 13.14 -26.97
N ALA A 228 8.09 12.54 -27.00
CA ALA A 228 8.44 11.42 -26.14
C ALA A 228 8.25 11.80 -24.65
N PRO A 229 7.60 10.97 -23.83
CA PRO A 229 7.26 11.33 -22.45
C PRO A 229 8.49 11.23 -21.54
N ARG A 230 9.15 12.36 -21.27
CA ARG A 230 10.34 12.44 -20.38
C ARG A 230 9.97 12.44 -18.88
N ASN A 231 8.75 12.82 -18.52
CA ASN A 231 8.27 12.89 -17.15
C ASN A 231 6.77 12.65 -17.03
N GLY A 232 6.26 12.52 -15.79
CA GLY A 232 4.85 12.24 -15.53
C GLY A 232 3.89 13.34 -16.01
N ARG A 233 4.33 14.62 -16.09
CA ARG A 233 3.53 15.71 -16.63
C ARG A 233 3.41 15.61 -18.16
N ALA A 234 4.50 15.32 -18.85
CA ALA A 234 4.50 15.11 -20.30
C ALA A 234 3.62 13.91 -20.69
N ARG A 235 3.71 12.80 -19.94
CA ARG A 235 2.85 11.63 -20.13
C ARG A 235 1.35 11.95 -19.97
N ARG A 236 0.98 12.76 -18.97
CA ARG A 236 -0.43 13.20 -18.79
C ARG A 236 -0.89 14.12 -19.90
N ARG A 237 -0.04 15.02 -20.40
CA ARG A 237 -0.35 15.89 -21.57
C ARG A 237 -0.57 15.06 -22.82
N GLY A 238 0.32 14.09 -23.10
CA GLY A 238 0.19 13.16 -24.22
C GLY A 238 -1.10 12.34 -24.14
N ALA A 239 -1.40 11.76 -22.97
CA ALA A 239 -2.64 11.02 -22.75
C ALA A 239 -3.89 11.87 -22.98
N ARG A 240 -3.88 13.16 -22.58
CA ARG A 240 -4.96 14.12 -22.86
C ARG A 240 -5.08 14.38 -24.37
N ALA A 241 -3.98 14.60 -25.08
CA ALA A 241 -3.99 14.88 -26.53
C ALA A 241 -4.53 13.68 -27.31
N VAL A 242 -4.03 12.46 -27.05
CA VAL A 242 -4.53 11.22 -27.66
C VAL A 242 -6.03 11.03 -27.39
N ARG A 243 -6.47 11.28 -26.15
CA ARG A 243 -7.88 11.15 -25.81
C ARG A 243 -8.75 12.20 -26.49
N THR A 244 -8.29 13.44 -26.57
CA THR A 244 -8.98 14.52 -27.27
C THR A 244 -9.14 14.18 -28.76
N ALA A 245 -8.08 13.73 -29.43
CA ALA A 245 -8.13 13.31 -30.83
C ALA A 245 -9.08 12.12 -31.04
N GLN A 246 -9.05 11.12 -30.13
CA GLN A 246 -9.97 9.98 -30.19
C GLN A 246 -11.43 10.41 -30.09
N LEU A 247 -11.77 11.25 -29.09
CA LEU A 247 -13.15 11.71 -28.90
C LEU A 247 -13.60 12.62 -30.06
N HIS A 248 -12.70 13.46 -30.58
CA HIS A 248 -12.96 14.27 -31.77
C HIS A 248 -13.28 13.39 -32.97
N ARG A 249 -12.47 12.39 -33.30
CA ARG A 249 -12.72 11.43 -34.39
C ARG A 249 -14.04 10.67 -34.19
N ARG A 250 -14.32 10.23 -32.94
CA ARG A 250 -15.59 9.54 -32.61
C ARG A 250 -16.81 10.36 -33.00
N LEU A 251 -16.77 11.68 -32.79
CA LEU A 251 -17.86 12.59 -33.18
C LEU A 251 -17.81 12.98 -34.66
N ALA A 252 -16.61 13.19 -35.20
CA ALA A 252 -16.44 13.57 -36.61
C ALA A 252 -16.86 12.42 -37.56
N TYR A 253 -16.61 11.18 -37.21
CA TYR A 253 -16.87 10.01 -38.05
C TYR A 253 -18.25 9.37 -37.80
N ALA A 254 -18.94 9.76 -36.72
CA ALA A 254 -20.26 9.23 -36.40
C ALA A 254 -21.31 9.53 -37.47
N PRO A 255 -22.27 8.62 -37.73
CA PRO A 255 -23.45 8.95 -38.52
C PRO A 255 -24.22 10.13 -37.94
N ALA A 256 -24.86 10.92 -38.79
CA ALA A 256 -25.53 12.14 -38.34
C ALA A 256 -26.50 11.95 -37.17
N PRO A 257 -27.38 10.91 -37.14
CA PRO A 257 -28.32 10.72 -36.03
C PRO A 257 -27.62 10.28 -34.73
N ALA A 258 -26.43 9.67 -34.81
CA ALA A 258 -25.71 9.18 -33.64
C ALA A 258 -24.81 10.23 -32.99
N VAL A 259 -24.55 11.37 -33.65
CA VAL A 259 -23.62 12.41 -33.13
C VAL A 259 -24.06 12.92 -31.76
N PHE A 260 -25.34 13.21 -31.60
CA PHE A 260 -25.89 13.74 -30.35
C PHE A 260 -25.75 12.72 -29.22
N LEU A 261 -26.02 11.45 -29.47
CA LEU A 261 -25.84 10.37 -28.48
C LEU A 261 -24.35 10.18 -28.10
N HIS A 262 -23.47 10.25 -29.09
CA HIS A 262 -22.02 10.22 -28.82
C HIS A 262 -21.54 11.44 -28.03
N TRP A 263 -22.10 12.61 -28.29
CA TRP A 263 -21.79 13.82 -27.56
C TRP A 263 -22.28 13.72 -26.10
N LEU A 264 -23.52 13.31 -25.87
CA LEU A 264 -24.10 13.13 -24.55
C LEU A 264 -23.32 12.08 -23.73
N SER A 265 -22.77 11.07 -24.38
CA SER A 265 -22.00 10.00 -23.73
C SER A 265 -20.59 10.41 -23.28
N LEU A 266 -20.10 11.63 -23.59
CA LEU A 266 -18.72 12.05 -23.27
C LEU A 266 -18.45 12.07 -21.77
N LEU A 267 -19.36 12.67 -20.98
CA LEU A 267 -19.21 12.76 -19.51
C LEU A 267 -19.44 11.42 -18.81
N PRO A 268 -20.51 10.65 -19.09
CA PRO A 268 -20.64 9.30 -18.53
C PRO A 268 -19.47 8.38 -18.85
N LEU A 269 -18.92 8.47 -20.06
CA LEU A 269 -17.74 7.71 -20.45
C LEU A 269 -16.49 8.15 -19.68
N ALA A 270 -16.33 9.45 -19.41
CA ALA A 270 -15.24 9.95 -18.58
C ALA A 270 -15.35 9.45 -17.13
N LEU A 271 -16.57 9.42 -16.58
CA LEU A 271 -16.85 8.86 -15.24
C LEU A 271 -16.51 7.38 -15.17
N TRP A 272 -17.01 6.59 -16.13
CA TRP A 272 -16.71 5.15 -16.21
C TRP A 272 -15.21 4.88 -16.31
N LEU A 273 -14.50 5.61 -17.19
CA LEU A 273 -13.06 5.45 -17.33
C LEU A 273 -12.30 5.92 -16.09
N SER A 274 -12.82 6.90 -15.34
CA SER A 274 -12.24 7.30 -14.06
C SER A 274 -12.29 6.15 -13.06
N ALA A 275 -13.44 5.49 -12.92
CA ALA A 275 -13.56 4.28 -12.08
C ALA A 275 -12.59 3.18 -12.55
N VAL A 276 -12.50 2.91 -13.85
CA VAL A 276 -11.55 1.93 -14.41
C VAL A 276 -10.10 2.31 -14.12
N PHE A 277 -9.70 3.59 -14.24
CA PHE A 277 -8.33 4.02 -13.94
C PHE A 277 -8.02 4.01 -12.44
N LEU A 278 -8.99 4.28 -11.58
CA LEU A 278 -8.84 4.12 -10.13
C LEU A 278 -8.62 2.64 -9.76
N VAL A 279 -9.45 1.73 -10.28
CA VAL A 279 -9.27 0.28 -10.09
C VAL A 279 -7.91 -0.19 -10.66
N ARG A 280 -7.48 0.36 -11.81
CA ARG A 280 -6.15 0.07 -12.39
C ARG A 280 -4.99 0.78 -11.69
N LYS A 281 -5.25 1.55 -10.63
CA LYS A 281 -4.24 2.30 -9.85
C LYS A 281 -3.43 3.29 -10.69
N GLN A 282 -4.09 3.94 -11.62
CA GLN A 282 -3.54 4.98 -12.48
C GLN A 282 -4.30 6.31 -12.32
N PRO A 283 -4.42 6.86 -11.09
CA PRO A 283 -5.22 8.07 -10.83
C PRO A 283 -4.75 9.28 -11.63
N GLY A 284 -3.45 9.31 -12.01
CA GLY A 284 -2.90 10.36 -12.84
C GLY A 284 -3.51 10.48 -14.27
N LEU A 285 -4.25 9.46 -14.72
CA LEU A 285 -4.94 9.48 -16.01
C LEU A 285 -6.41 9.92 -15.90
N VAL A 286 -6.96 10.08 -14.71
CA VAL A 286 -8.35 10.51 -14.50
C VAL A 286 -8.56 11.94 -15.02
N TRP A 287 -7.74 12.89 -14.59
CA TRP A 287 -7.83 14.28 -15.03
C TRP A 287 -7.72 14.47 -16.57
N PRO A 288 -6.76 13.82 -17.27
CA PRO A 288 -6.71 13.83 -18.73
C PRO A 288 -8.01 13.41 -19.43
N GLN A 289 -8.77 12.44 -18.87
CA GLN A 289 -10.06 11.99 -19.43
C GLN A 289 -11.12 13.08 -19.35
N TRP A 290 -11.28 13.69 -18.17
CA TRP A 290 -12.25 14.77 -17.96
C TRP A 290 -11.89 16.00 -18.79
N ALA A 291 -10.63 16.41 -18.78
CA ALA A 291 -10.15 17.55 -19.55
C ALA A 291 -10.37 17.35 -21.07
N ALA A 292 -10.15 16.13 -21.58
CA ALA A 292 -10.42 15.80 -22.98
C ALA A 292 -11.92 15.81 -23.30
N ALA A 293 -12.77 15.23 -22.43
CA ALA A 293 -14.21 15.20 -22.62
C ALA A 293 -14.81 16.62 -22.66
N VAL A 294 -14.44 17.48 -21.70
CA VAL A 294 -14.90 18.88 -21.64
C VAL A 294 -14.44 19.67 -22.86
N VAL A 295 -13.16 19.56 -23.23
CA VAL A 295 -12.62 20.28 -24.40
C VAL A 295 -13.33 19.86 -25.67
N VAL A 296 -13.61 18.60 -25.90
CA VAL A 296 -14.31 18.12 -27.09
C VAL A 296 -15.78 18.50 -27.05
N ALA A 297 -16.43 18.46 -25.89
CA ALA A 297 -17.81 18.88 -25.72
C ALA A 297 -18.04 20.36 -26.13
N LEU A 298 -17.04 21.21 -25.82
CA LEU A 298 -17.10 22.65 -26.14
C LEU A 298 -16.66 22.99 -27.59
N ARG A 299 -15.96 22.09 -28.29
CA ARG A 299 -15.41 22.32 -29.63
C ARG A 299 -16.37 21.91 -30.75
N VAL A 300 -17.68 22.15 -30.58
CA VAL A 300 -18.72 21.83 -31.58
C VAL A 300 -18.42 22.42 -32.97
N PRO A 301 -17.96 23.70 -33.12
CA PRO A 301 -17.61 24.25 -34.43
C PRO A 301 -16.45 23.55 -35.14
N ALA A 302 -15.46 23.05 -34.39
CA ALA A 302 -14.34 22.29 -34.96
C ALA A 302 -14.82 20.92 -35.49
N ILE A 303 -15.68 20.23 -34.71
CA ILE A 303 -16.29 18.97 -35.14
C ILE A 303 -17.13 19.17 -36.40
N ALA A 304 -17.92 20.25 -36.48
CA ALA A 304 -18.72 20.56 -37.64
C ALA A 304 -17.87 20.84 -38.89
N ARG A 305 -16.72 21.51 -38.74
CA ARG A 305 -15.77 21.76 -39.85
C ARG A 305 -15.14 20.44 -40.32
N SER A 306 -14.66 19.59 -39.42
CA SER A 306 -14.09 18.27 -39.78
C SER A 306 -15.12 17.41 -40.52
N ARG A 307 -16.38 17.38 -40.05
CA ARG A 307 -17.49 16.69 -40.72
C ARG A 307 -17.78 17.29 -42.13
N GLY A 308 -17.72 18.62 -42.24
CA GLY A 308 -17.86 19.33 -43.51
C GLY A 308 -16.81 18.95 -44.55
N ARG A 309 -15.52 18.85 -44.12
CA ARG A 309 -14.40 18.39 -44.95
C ARG A 309 -14.64 16.96 -45.45
N ILE A 310 -14.97 16.04 -44.54
CA ILE A 310 -15.25 14.65 -44.91
C ILE A 310 -16.41 14.58 -45.92
N ARG A 311 -17.50 15.30 -45.67
CA ARG A 311 -18.69 15.27 -46.54
C ARG A 311 -18.39 15.79 -47.95
N ARG A 312 -17.53 16.81 -48.10
CA ARG A 312 -17.18 17.40 -49.40
C ARG A 312 -16.30 16.46 -50.23
N THR A 313 -15.39 15.73 -49.63
CA THR A 313 -14.41 14.88 -50.31
C THR A 313 -14.80 13.40 -50.42
N ARG A 314 -15.79 12.97 -49.62
CA ARG A 314 -16.18 11.57 -49.54
C ARG A 314 -16.77 11.03 -50.83
N ARG A 315 -16.15 9.96 -51.37
CA ARG A 315 -16.62 9.17 -52.51
C ARG A 315 -16.84 7.70 -52.11
N ALA A 316 -16.13 7.19 -51.11
CA ALA A 316 -16.19 5.82 -50.61
C ALA A 316 -17.09 5.67 -49.38
N SER A 317 -17.64 4.50 -49.17
CA SER A 317 -18.45 4.19 -47.98
C SER A 317 -17.57 3.78 -46.79
N TRP A 318 -18.06 3.98 -45.57
CA TRP A 318 -17.39 3.48 -44.36
C TRP A 318 -17.25 1.95 -44.31
N ALA A 319 -18.11 1.22 -45.04
CA ALA A 319 -18.01 -0.24 -45.14
C ALA A 319 -16.76 -0.68 -45.92
N GLN A 320 -16.28 0.11 -46.89
CA GLN A 320 -15.08 -0.22 -47.67
C GLN A 320 -13.79 -0.11 -46.84
N ILE A 321 -13.76 0.70 -45.81
CA ILE A 321 -12.60 0.79 -44.90
C ILE A 321 -12.74 -0.05 -43.65
N ALA A 322 -13.91 -0.69 -43.43
CA ALA A 322 -14.16 -1.52 -42.27
C ALA A 322 -13.15 -2.70 -42.09
N PRO A 323 -12.72 -3.41 -43.15
CA PRO A 323 -11.74 -4.48 -43.04
C PRO A 323 -10.37 -4.03 -42.52
N LEU A 324 -10.02 -2.74 -42.69
CA LEU A 324 -8.76 -2.16 -42.23
C LEU A 324 -8.82 -1.68 -40.78
N ARG A 325 -9.96 -1.81 -40.12
CA ARG A 325 -10.16 -1.42 -38.71
C ARG A 325 -9.96 -2.62 -37.81
N PHE A 326 -9.42 -2.36 -36.63
CA PHE A 326 -9.35 -3.37 -35.57
C PHE A 326 -10.75 -3.62 -34.96
N THR A 327 -11.12 -4.91 -34.93
CA THR A 327 -12.27 -5.36 -34.14
C THR A 327 -11.91 -5.36 -32.64
N GLY A 328 -12.93 -5.32 -31.78
CA GLY A 328 -12.71 -5.40 -30.34
C GLY A 328 -12.08 -6.72 -29.87
N HIS A 329 -12.26 -7.80 -30.65
CA HIS A 329 -11.64 -9.11 -30.40
C HIS A 329 -10.14 -9.07 -30.74
N GLN A 330 -9.78 -8.59 -31.92
CA GLN A 330 -8.36 -8.45 -32.35
C GLN A 330 -7.59 -7.51 -31.40
N LEU A 331 -8.21 -6.43 -30.95
CA LEU A 331 -7.58 -5.53 -29.97
C LEU A 331 -7.33 -6.23 -28.64
N ARG A 332 -8.27 -7.07 -28.16
CA ARG A 332 -8.06 -7.84 -26.92
C ARG A 332 -6.98 -8.89 -27.10
N GLN A 333 -6.99 -9.61 -28.18
CA GLN A 333 -5.99 -10.61 -28.50
C GLN A 333 -4.58 -9.99 -28.53
N ARG A 334 -4.38 -8.87 -29.22
CA ARG A 334 -3.11 -8.17 -29.26
C ARG A 334 -2.65 -7.65 -27.89
N LEU A 335 -3.58 -7.09 -27.09
CA LEU A 335 -3.27 -6.70 -25.73
C LEU A 335 -2.93 -7.90 -24.82
N ASP A 336 -3.40 -9.09 -25.14
CA ASP A 336 -3.09 -10.32 -24.41
C ASP A 336 -1.75 -10.91 -24.90
N GLU A 337 -1.42 -10.82 -26.19
CA GLU A 337 -0.11 -11.16 -26.75
C GLU A 337 1.00 -10.27 -26.19
N ASP A 338 0.79 -8.95 -26.15
CA ASP A 338 1.71 -8.01 -25.47
C ASP A 338 1.92 -8.37 -23.98
N ARG A 339 0.90 -8.95 -23.34
CA ARG A 339 1.02 -9.47 -21.97
C ARG A 339 1.84 -10.75 -21.92
N GLY A 340 1.67 -11.64 -22.88
CA GLY A 340 2.39 -12.92 -22.98
C GLY A 340 3.89 -12.72 -23.18
N VAL A 341 4.30 -11.81 -24.05
CA VAL A 341 5.72 -11.49 -24.30
C VAL A 341 6.40 -10.91 -23.06
N VAL A 342 5.68 -10.07 -22.29
CA VAL A 342 6.18 -9.55 -21.01
C VAL A 342 6.29 -10.65 -19.93
N ASP A 343 5.43 -11.67 -20.00
CA ASP A 343 5.46 -12.79 -19.06
C ASP A 343 6.58 -13.82 -19.38
N SER A 344 7.11 -13.82 -20.59
CA SER A 344 8.20 -14.70 -21.05
C SER A 344 9.60 -14.17 -20.75
N ALA A 345 9.74 -12.93 -20.30
CA ALA A 345 11.04 -12.39 -19.87
C ALA A 345 11.55 -13.17 -18.65
N PRO A 346 12.85 -13.58 -18.61
CA PRO A 346 13.39 -14.39 -17.53
C PRO A 346 13.15 -13.70 -16.18
N VAL A 347 12.39 -14.38 -15.31
CA VAL A 347 12.09 -13.93 -13.96
C VAL A 347 13.38 -13.93 -13.15
N ARG A 348 14.07 -12.78 -13.08
CA ARG A 348 15.17 -12.61 -12.15
C ARG A 348 14.63 -12.64 -10.72
N GLY A 349 14.95 -13.71 -10.02
CA GLY A 349 14.66 -13.90 -8.60
C GLY A 349 13.31 -14.55 -8.32
N GLU A 350 13.15 -15.81 -8.67
CA GLU A 350 12.12 -16.64 -8.05
C GLU A 350 12.25 -16.52 -6.53
N LEU A 351 11.12 -16.26 -5.85
CA LEU A 351 11.08 -16.22 -4.38
C LEU A 351 11.66 -17.48 -3.78
N GLY A 352 11.49 -18.60 -4.45
CA GLY A 352 12.12 -19.88 -4.13
C GLY A 352 11.83 -20.32 -2.68
N PHE A 353 10.59 -20.10 -2.18
CA PHE A 353 10.23 -20.44 -0.81
C PHE A 353 10.56 -21.88 -0.47
N PHE A 354 10.20 -22.82 -1.32
CA PHE A 354 10.50 -24.26 -1.14
C PHE A 354 11.98 -24.57 -1.39
N THR A 355 12.57 -24.02 -2.45
CA THR A 355 13.96 -24.33 -2.85
C THR A 355 15.01 -23.63 -2.00
N LYS A 356 14.65 -22.52 -1.32
CA LYS A 356 15.56 -21.73 -0.46
C LYS A 356 15.31 -21.94 1.04
N GLY A 357 14.72 -23.06 1.42
CA GLY A 357 14.61 -23.53 2.79
C GLY A 357 13.50 -22.90 3.63
N GLY A 358 12.64 -22.03 3.07
CA GLY A 358 11.55 -21.39 3.82
C GLY A 358 10.52 -22.37 4.34
N ALA A 359 10.13 -23.36 3.51
CA ALA A 359 9.17 -24.39 3.92
C ALA A 359 9.71 -25.27 5.07
N TRP A 360 11.00 -25.62 5.03
CA TRP A 360 11.64 -26.41 6.08
C TRP A 360 11.74 -25.64 7.40
N LEU A 361 12.05 -24.33 7.34
CA LEU A 361 12.06 -23.47 8.52
C LEU A 361 10.68 -23.41 9.17
N VAL A 362 9.62 -23.17 8.39
CA VAL A 362 8.24 -23.08 8.90
C VAL A 362 7.80 -24.42 9.46
N LEU A 363 8.14 -25.55 8.81
CA LEU A 363 7.84 -26.87 9.31
C LEU A 363 8.56 -27.16 10.64
N ALA A 364 9.85 -26.81 10.73
CA ALA A 364 10.60 -26.97 11.98
C ALA A 364 10.01 -26.12 13.11
N ALA A 365 9.64 -24.85 12.82
CA ALA A 365 8.97 -23.98 13.79
C ALA A 365 7.60 -24.54 14.22
N LEU A 366 6.85 -25.16 13.31
CA LEU A 366 5.58 -25.82 13.63
C LEU A 366 5.79 -27.03 14.56
N VAL A 367 6.77 -27.87 14.25
CA VAL A 367 7.10 -29.04 15.11
C VAL A 367 7.50 -28.59 16.48
N VAL A 368 8.39 -27.60 16.62
CA VAL A 368 8.80 -27.05 17.91
C VAL A 368 7.61 -26.44 18.64
N SER A 369 6.77 -25.65 17.97
CA SER A 369 5.59 -25.03 18.57
C SER A 369 4.60 -26.07 19.11
N VAL A 370 4.26 -27.07 18.31
CA VAL A 370 3.36 -28.15 18.75
C VAL A 370 3.98 -28.97 19.90
N ALA A 371 5.27 -29.21 19.89
CA ALA A 371 5.93 -29.91 20.97
C ALA A 371 5.96 -29.09 22.28
N SER A 372 6.19 -27.76 22.19
CA SER A 372 6.24 -26.87 23.35
C SER A 372 4.87 -26.55 23.94
N PHE A 373 3.83 -26.50 23.09
CA PHE A 373 2.47 -26.02 23.41
C PHE A 373 1.41 -27.11 23.15
N ALA A 374 1.75 -28.38 23.29
CA ALA A 374 0.85 -29.50 22.97
C ALA A 374 -0.46 -29.49 23.78
N SER A 375 -0.42 -29.07 25.05
CA SER A 375 -1.59 -28.98 25.93
C SER A 375 -2.65 -28.00 25.42
N LEU A 376 -2.24 -26.95 24.70
CA LEU A 376 -3.17 -25.97 24.11
C LEU A 376 -4.14 -26.61 23.09
N LEU A 377 -3.77 -27.73 22.49
CA LEU A 377 -4.66 -28.43 21.54
C LEU A 377 -5.97 -28.93 22.20
N ALA A 378 -5.94 -29.13 23.52
CA ALA A 378 -7.11 -29.56 24.29
C ALA A 378 -7.89 -28.39 24.91
N TRP A 379 -7.40 -27.16 24.85
CA TRP A 379 -8.02 -26.01 25.50
C TRP A 379 -8.98 -25.28 24.56
N PRO A 380 -10.25 -25.10 24.95
CA PRO A 380 -11.20 -24.34 24.14
C PRO A 380 -10.95 -22.84 24.17
N VAL A 381 -10.47 -22.33 25.31
CA VAL A 381 -10.17 -20.91 25.54
C VAL A 381 -8.81 -20.78 26.18
N LEU A 382 -8.04 -19.79 25.74
CA LEU A 382 -6.75 -19.46 26.31
C LEU A 382 -6.89 -18.33 27.31
N GLY A 383 -6.41 -18.56 28.53
CA GLY A 383 -6.37 -17.60 29.62
C GLY A 383 -4.97 -17.43 30.19
N GLY A 384 -4.86 -16.56 31.20
CA GLY A 384 -3.59 -16.23 31.85
C GLY A 384 -2.89 -15.02 31.26
N GLY A 385 -2.10 -14.33 32.06
CA GLY A 385 -1.52 -13.06 31.68
C GLY A 385 -2.56 -12.01 31.33
N ALA A 386 -2.38 -11.34 30.21
CA ALA A 386 -3.33 -10.36 29.65
C ALA A 386 -4.36 -11.00 28.69
N LEU A 387 -4.56 -12.31 28.75
CA LEU A 387 -5.53 -13.02 27.92
C LEU A 387 -6.89 -13.08 28.58
N GLN A 388 -7.93 -12.79 27.83
CA GLN A 388 -9.34 -12.96 28.20
C GLN A 388 -10.12 -13.61 27.05
N PRO A 389 -11.28 -14.21 27.30
CA PRO A 389 -12.13 -14.75 26.26
C PRO A 389 -12.56 -13.65 25.27
N LEU A 390 -12.93 -14.06 24.06
CA LEU A 390 -13.54 -13.18 23.09
C LEU A 390 -15.08 -13.20 23.23
N ARG A 391 -15.75 -12.23 22.59
CA ARG A 391 -17.22 -12.25 22.49
C ARG A 391 -17.71 -13.54 21.86
N ALA A 392 -18.88 -14.00 22.27
CA ALA A 392 -19.46 -15.26 21.80
C ALA A 392 -19.74 -15.27 20.28
N THR A 393 -20.06 -14.13 19.71
CA THR A 393 -20.38 -14.01 18.27
C THR A 393 -19.51 -13.00 17.54
N VAL A 394 -19.30 -13.25 16.25
CA VAL A 394 -18.56 -12.33 15.35
C VAL A 394 -19.27 -10.96 15.28
N ALA A 395 -20.59 -10.93 15.31
CA ALA A 395 -21.35 -9.67 15.29
C ALA A 395 -21.02 -8.79 16.51
N GLN A 396 -20.94 -9.38 17.70
CA GLN A 396 -20.56 -8.67 18.92
C GLN A 396 -19.10 -8.18 18.88
N LEU A 397 -18.17 -8.97 18.30
CA LEU A 397 -16.78 -8.53 18.10
C LEU A 397 -16.68 -7.28 17.21
N TRP A 398 -17.44 -7.24 16.11
CA TRP A 398 -17.46 -6.07 15.25
C TRP A 398 -18.23 -4.89 15.85
N ALA A 399 -19.20 -5.13 16.72
CA ALA A 399 -19.84 -4.08 17.51
C ALA A 399 -18.83 -3.41 18.47
N ASP A 400 -17.99 -4.21 19.14
CA ASP A 400 -16.91 -3.70 19.99
C ASP A 400 -15.85 -2.92 19.21
N ALA A 401 -15.63 -3.25 17.94
CA ALA A 401 -14.63 -2.62 17.08
C ALA A 401 -15.08 -1.30 16.46
N THR A 402 -16.37 -0.99 16.47
CA THR A 402 -16.89 0.25 15.89
C THR A 402 -16.77 1.43 16.87
N PHE A 403 -16.56 2.63 16.33
CA PHE A 403 -16.68 3.83 17.13
C PHE A 403 -18.12 3.95 17.65
N GLY A 404 -18.24 4.16 18.94
CA GLY A 404 -19.53 4.30 19.58
C GLY A 404 -19.37 4.42 21.09
N LEU A 405 -20.48 4.53 21.79
CA LEU A 405 -20.50 4.52 23.24
C LEU A 405 -20.31 3.09 23.71
N ARG A 406 -19.28 2.88 24.51
CA ARG A 406 -19.03 1.56 25.09
C ARG A 406 -19.69 1.43 26.45
N PRO A 407 -20.28 0.29 26.68
CA PRO A 407 -20.90 -0.02 27.95
C PRO A 407 -19.89 -0.48 29.00
N LEU A 408 -19.11 0.46 29.51
CA LEU A 408 -18.13 0.21 30.56
C LEU A 408 -18.42 1.10 31.77
N GLY A 409 -18.52 0.50 32.93
CA GLY A 409 -18.98 1.23 34.11
C GLY A 409 -20.41 1.77 33.96
N TRP A 410 -20.76 2.81 34.74
CA TRP A 410 -22.01 3.54 34.57
C TRP A 410 -22.07 4.42 33.32
N GLU A 411 -20.90 4.92 32.91
CA GLU A 411 -20.79 5.88 31.83
C GLU A 411 -20.75 5.20 30.47
N THR A 412 -21.25 5.91 29.49
CA THR A 412 -21.10 5.56 28.12
C THR A 412 -19.82 6.22 27.59
N ILE A 413 -18.81 5.43 27.24
CA ILE A 413 -17.52 5.93 26.76
C ILE A 413 -17.49 5.96 25.23
N GLY A 414 -16.91 7.02 24.68
CA GLY A 414 -16.98 7.29 23.24
C GLY A 414 -16.18 6.34 22.37
N ALA A 415 -14.86 6.44 22.38
CA ALA A 415 -14.01 5.76 21.40
C ALA A 415 -13.70 4.31 21.78
N ALA A 416 -13.73 3.45 20.77
CA ALA A 416 -13.15 2.11 20.85
C ALA A 416 -11.64 2.16 20.58
N ASP A 417 -10.86 1.32 21.25
CA ASP A 417 -9.48 1.10 20.87
C ASP A 417 -9.42 0.43 19.49
N PRO A 418 -8.58 0.91 18.57
CA PRO A 418 -8.39 0.26 17.27
C PRO A 418 -7.92 -1.20 17.37
N PHE A 419 -7.39 -1.62 18.52
CA PHE A 419 -7.06 -3.00 18.85
C PHE A 419 -8.27 -3.93 18.79
N SER A 420 -9.46 -3.46 19.18
CA SER A 420 -10.69 -4.26 19.08
C SER A 420 -11.01 -4.69 17.65
N ALA A 421 -10.67 -3.86 16.65
CA ALA A 421 -10.81 -4.23 15.24
C ALA A 421 -9.83 -5.35 14.83
N VAL A 422 -8.61 -5.36 15.39
CA VAL A 422 -7.63 -6.44 15.14
C VAL A 422 -8.16 -7.74 15.75
N ILE A 423 -8.70 -7.69 16.95
CA ILE A 423 -9.33 -8.85 17.63
C ILE A 423 -10.55 -9.33 16.86
N ALA A 424 -11.40 -8.43 16.35
CA ALA A 424 -12.56 -8.79 15.54
C ALA A 424 -12.15 -9.53 14.26
N VAL A 425 -11.06 -9.10 13.59
CA VAL A 425 -10.51 -9.81 12.42
C VAL A 425 -10.04 -11.21 12.80
N ILE A 426 -9.32 -11.36 13.92
CA ILE A 426 -8.80 -12.66 14.38
C ILE A 426 -9.96 -13.58 14.77
N GLY A 427 -10.91 -13.11 15.60
CA GLY A 427 -12.07 -13.90 16.01
C GLY A 427 -12.97 -14.32 14.85
N SER A 428 -13.02 -13.51 13.77
CA SER A 428 -13.76 -13.86 12.55
C SER A 428 -13.18 -15.06 11.79
N LEU A 429 -11.94 -15.48 12.10
CA LEU A 429 -11.35 -16.70 11.52
C LEU A 429 -11.95 -17.98 12.10
N SER A 430 -12.57 -17.92 13.28
CA SER A 430 -13.33 -19.01 13.91
C SER A 430 -14.78 -18.53 14.22
N PRO A 431 -15.68 -18.51 13.23
CA PRO A 431 -17.00 -17.86 13.38
C PRO A 431 -17.91 -18.52 14.42
N PHE A 432 -17.73 -19.80 14.70
CA PHE A 432 -18.56 -20.54 15.67
C PHE A 432 -18.07 -20.42 17.11
N GLU A 433 -16.74 -20.31 17.28
CA GLU A 433 -16.07 -20.17 18.56
C GLU A 433 -14.93 -19.17 18.45
N PRO A 434 -15.19 -17.86 18.52
CA PRO A 434 -14.17 -16.83 18.30
C PRO A 434 -12.97 -16.94 19.25
N SER A 435 -13.15 -17.34 20.50
CA SER A 435 -12.08 -17.51 21.48
C SER A 435 -11.08 -18.57 21.04
N HIS A 436 -11.52 -19.63 20.34
CA HIS A 436 -10.62 -20.66 19.81
C HIS A 436 -9.62 -20.14 18.77
N ALA A 437 -9.94 -19.02 18.09
CA ALA A 437 -9.01 -18.37 17.15
C ALA A 437 -7.71 -17.93 17.84
N ILE A 438 -7.76 -17.51 19.12
CA ILE A 438 -6.58 -17.15 19.91
C ILE A 438 -5.75 -18.39 20.23
N VAL A 439 -6.37 -19.50 20.58
CA VAL A 439 -5.67 -20.78 20.82
C VAL A 439 -4.90 -21.21 19.57
N VAL A 440 -5.57 -21.19 18.41
CA VAL A 440 -4.94 -21.53 17.13
C VAL A 440 -3.81 -20.55 16.80
N LEU A 441 -4.00 -19.24 17.05
CA LEU A 441 -2.97 -18.24 16.85
C LEU A 441 -1.74 -18.54 17.69
N TRP A 442 -1.88 -18.95 18.96
CA TRP A 442 -0.76 -19.29 19.84
C TRP A 442 0.01 -20.50 19.33
N ILE A 443 -0.67 -21.57 18.95
CA ILE A 443 -0.02 -22.75 18.34
C ILE A 443 0.69 -22.39 17.03
N LEU A 444 0.13 -21.48 16.25
CA LEU A 444 0.72 -21.04 14.97
C LEU A 444 1.68 -19.86 15.12
N ALA A 445 1.87 -19.29 16.31
CA ALA A 445 2.68 -18.09 16.52
C ALA A 445 4.13 -18.27 16.03
N MET A 446 4.79 -19.36 16.40
CA MET A 446 6.16 -19.62 15.95
C MET A 446 6.27 -19.86 14.43
N PRO A 447 5.47 -20.72 13.77
CA PRO A 447 5.52 -20.88 12.33
C PRO A 447 5.14 -19.59 11.56
N LEU A 448 4.23 -18.76 12.08
CA LEU A 448 3.92 -17.46 11.49
C LEU A 448 5.07 -16.45 11.64
N ALA A 449 5.75 -16.44 12.78
CA ALA A 449 6.97 -15.65 12.97
C ALA A 449 8.07 -16.08 12.00
N ALA A 450 8.30 -17.40 11.85
CA ALA A 450 9.27 -17.96 10.92
C ALA A 450 8.97 -17.57 9.46
N LEU A 451 7.70 -17.66 9.07
CA LEU A 451 7.24 -17.26 7.76
C LEU A 451 7.48 -15.77 7.51
N GLY A 452 7.04 -14.92 8.43
CA GLY A 452 7.21 -13.46 8.35
C GLY A 452 8.70 -13.07 8.28
N GLY A 453 9.53 -13.60 9.15
CA GLY A 453 10.97 -13.36 9.20
C GLY A 453 11.68 -13.76 7.90
N TRP A 454 11.33 -14.93 7.33
CA TRP A 454 11.86 -15.38 6.05
C TRP A 454 11.47 -14.42 4.90
N PHE A 455 10.20 -13.97 4.83
CA PHE A 455 9.76 -13.01 3.81
C PHE A 455 10.40 -11.63 4.01
N ALA A 456 10.57 -11.15 5.24
CA ALA A 456 11.30 -9.91 5.50
C ALA A 456 12.74 -9.99 4.99
N ALA A 457 13.41 -11.14 5.20
CA ALA A 457 14.77 -11.41 4.74
C ALA A 457 14.91 -11.34 3.20
N VAL A 458 13.85 -11.60 2.43
CA VAL A 458 13.87 -11.45 0.96
C VAL A 458 14.22 -10.01 0.54
N ARG A 459 13.91 -9.01 1.38
CA ARG A 459 14.26 -7.60 1.12
C ARG A 459 15.73 -7.29 1.40
N VAL A 460 16.39 -8.13 2.14
CA VAL A 460 17.76 -7.91 2.62
C VAL A 460 18.76 -8.72 1.81
N THR A 461 18.48 -10.03 1.55
CA THR A 461 19.42 -10.95 0.91
C THR A 461 18.74 -11.90 -0.09
N ASP A 462 19.52 -12.36 -1.10
CA ASP A 462 19.07 -13.40 -2.06
C ASP A 462 19.52 -14.81 -1.63
N ARG A 463 20.41 -14.92 -0.62
CA ARG A 463 20.94 -16.20 -0.17
C ARG A 463 19.92 -16.94 0.69
N GLY A 464 19.52 -18.15 0.27
CA GLY A 464 18.54 -18.97 0.99
C GLY A 464 18.93 -19.28 2.43
N SER A 465 20.19 -19.61 2.68
CA SER A 465 20.70 -19.89 4.02
C SER A 465 20.56 -18.70 4.98
N LEU A 466 20.87 -17.48 4.51
CA LEU A 466 20.70 -16.28 5.32
C LEU A 466 19.23 -15.95 5.58
N ARG A 467 18.33 -16.24 4.61
CA ARG A 467 16.87 -16.09 4.84
C ARG A 467 16.36 -17.03 5.92
N VAL A 468 16.83 -18.28 5.91
CA VAL A 468 16.50 -19.26 6.96
C VAL A 468 17.05 -18.79 8.30
N MET A 469 18.29 -18.32 8.35
CA MET A 469 18.91 -17.79 9.57
C MET A 469 18.10 -16.60 10.14
N VAL A 470 17.77 -15.60 9.30
CA VAL A 470 16.96 -14.44 9.74
C VAL A 470 15.61 -14.89 10.29
N GLY A 471 14.93 -15.80 9.60
CA GLY A 471 13.66 -16.33 10.07
C GLY A 471 13.77 -17.07 11.39
N ALA A 472 14.84 -17.87 11.57
CA ALA A 472 15.11 -18.56 12.85
C ALA A 472 15.44 -17.59 13.99
N LEU A 473 16.33 -16.60 13.75
CA LEU A 473 16.66 -15.58 14.74
C LEU A 473 15.44 -14.71 15.12
N TRP A 474 14.53 -14.51 14.20
CA TRP A 474 13.26 -13.80 14.45
C TRP A 474 12.31 -14.64 15.31
N THR A 475 12.13 -15.91 14.98
CA THR A 475 11.25 -16.84 15.73
C THR A 475 11.72 -17.10 17.14
N LEU A 476 13.05 -17.17 17.35
CA LEU A 476 13.67 -17.43 18.66
C LEU A 476 13.99 -16.14 19.43
N ALA A 477 13.43 -15.00 19.03
CA ALA A 477 13.63 -13.72 19.71
C ALA A 477 13.12 -13.79 21.17
N PRO A 478 13.91 -13.40 22.19
CA PRO A 478 13.53 -13.57 23.59
C PRO A 478 12.27 -12.79 23.95
N MET A 479 12.11 -11.55 23.46
CA MET A 479 10.92 -10.75 23.69
C MET A 479 9.63 -11.38 23.11
N PHE A 480 9.74 -12.16 22.04
CA PHE A 480 8.61 -12.86 21.45
C PHE A 480 8.23 -14.10 22.26
N LEU A 481 9.22 -14.93 22.61
CA LEU A 481 8.96 -16.16 23.37
C LEU A 481 8.42 -15.85 24.77
N VAL A 482 8.97 -14.85 25.44
CA VAL A 482 8.45 -14.35 26.72
C VAL A 482 7.00 -13.89 26.56
N ALA A 483 6.68 -13.09 25.53
CA ALA A 483 5.30 -12.64 25.30
C ALA A 483 4.32 -13.80 25.05
N VAL A 484 4.76 -14.88 24.40
CA VAL A 484 3.95 -16.09 24.21
C VAL A 484 3.71 -16.81 25.53
N VAL A 485 4.76 -17.01 26.35
CA VAL A 485 4.69 -17.76 27.62
C VAL A 485 3.92 -17.00 28.70
N ASP A 486 4.07 -15.66 28.72
CA ASP A 486 3.39 -14.78 29.68
C ASP A 486 1.97 -14.39 29.27
N GLY A 487 1.50 -14.81 28.09
CA GLY A 487 0.14 -14.48 27.64
C GLY A 487 -0.07 -13.01 27.30
N ARG A 488 0.84 -12.37 26.51
CA ARG A 488 0.73 -10.95 26.06
C ARG A 488 0.27 -10.85 24.61
N PRO A 489 -1.05 -10.80 24.30
CA PRO A 489 -1.57 -10.88 22.94
C PRO A 489 -1.12 -9.73 22.05
N THR A 490 -1.08 -8.50 22.55
CA THR A 490 -0.64 -7.33 21.82
C THR A 490 0.81 -7.43 21.34
N ALA A 491 1.71 -7.88 22.22
CA ALA A 491 3.14 -8.07 21.91
C ALA A 491 3.36 -9.19 20.89
N VAL A 492 2.65 -10.31 21.03
CA VAL A 492 2.71 -11.43 20.07
C VAL A 492 2.25 -10.95 18.69
N LEU A 493 1.13 -10.24 18.59
CA LEU A 493 0.61 -9.71 17.32
C LEU A 493 1.57 -8.71 16.68
N VAL A 494 2.16 -7.79 17.45
CA VAL A 494 3.19 -6.87 16.95
C VAL A 494 4.35 -7.64 16.34
N HIS A 495 4.88 -8.63 17.03
CA HIS A 495 5.98 -9.43 16.54
C HIS A 495 5.62 -10.17 15.24
N LEU A 496 4.42 -10.71 15.13
CA LEU A 496 3.95 -11.39 13.90
C LEU A 496 3.73 -10.43 12.73
N LEU A 497 3.28 -9.20 12.97
CA LEU A 497 2.94 -8.24 11.93
C LEU A 497 4.13 -7.40 11.43
N LEU A 498 5.14 -7.12 12.27
CA LEU A 498 6.31 -6.31 11.94
C LEU A 498 7.08 -6.78 10.70
N PRO A 499 7.37 -8.09 10.50
CA PRO A 499 8.06 -8.55 9.29
C PRO A 499 7.29 -8.25 8.00
N TRP A 500 5.96 -8.35 8.03
CA TRP A 500 5.10 -8.06 6.89
C TRP A 500 5.03 -6.56 6.63
N LEU A 501 4.98 -5.74 7.69
CA LEU A 501 5.08 -4.29 7.58
C LEU A 501 6.42 -3.89 6.96
N PHE A 502 7.53 -4.47 7.41
CA PHE A 502 8.85 -4.27 6.82
C PHE A 502 8.89 -4.70 5.34
N TYR A 503 8.36 -5.89 5.02
CA TYR A 503 8.30 -6.43 3.67
C TYR A 503 7.53 -5.53 2.70
N ALA A 504 6.36 -5.04 3.09
CA ALA A 504 5.51 -4.17 2.27
C ALA A 504 5.98 -2.70 2.31
N GLY A 505 6.33 -2.19 3.49
CA GLY A 505 6.73 -0.81 3.74
C GLY A 505 7.98 -0.40 2.98
N SER A 506 8.99 -1.30 2.91
CA SER A 506 10.24 -1.04 2.16
C SER A 506 10.01 -0.69 0.68
N ILE A 507 8.92 -1.14 0.07
CA ILE A 507 8.55 -0.86 -1.32
C ILE A 507 7.28 -0.01 -1.49
N ALA A 508 6.70 0.47 -0.39
CA ALA A 508 5.45 1.25 -0.41
C ALA A 508 5.53 2.48 -1.34
N HIS A 509 6.68 3.16 -1.38
CA HIS A 509 6.92 4.29 -2.27
C HIS A 509 6.87 3.93 -3.77
N ARG A 510 6.98 2.66 -4.16
CA ARG A 510 7.04 2.21 -5.57
C ARG A 510 5.68 1.78 -6.11
N THR A 511 4.86 1.11 -5.31
CA THR A 511 3.58 0.55 -5.78
C THR A 511 2.44 0.89 -4.83
N TRP A 512 1.25 1.15 -5.37
CA TRP A 512 0.04 1.35 -4.57
C TRP A 512 -0.38 0.10 -3.80
N VAL A 513 -0.08 -1.10 -4.34
CA VAL A 513 -0.36 -2.38 -3.65
C VAL A 513 0.43 -2.45 -2.35
N ALA A 514 1.74 -2.22 -2.43
CA ALA A 514 2.58 -2.26 -1.24
C ALA A 514 2.20 -1.15 -0.24
N SER A 515 1.84 0.05 -0.73
CA SER A 515 1.36 1.14 0.12
C SER A 515 0.03 0.78 0.82
N GLY A 516 -0.94 0.19 0.08
CA GLY A 516 -2.21 -0.25 0.66
C GLY A 516 -2.04 -1.37 1.71
N VAL A 517 -1.23 -2.39 1.39
CA VAL A 517 -0.92 -3.45 2.37
C VAL A 517 -0.18 -2.88 3.59
N ALA A 518 0.85 -2.06 3.36
CA ALA A 518 1.65 -1.50 4.44
C ALA A 518 0.84 -0.54 5.32
N SER A 519 -0.15 0.20 4.77
CA SER A 519 -0.99 1.09 5.55
C SER A 519 -1.93 0.34 6.52
N LEU A 520 -2.48 -0.80 6.09
CA LEU A 520 -3.29 -1.66 6.96
C LEU A 520 -2.43 -2.34 8.03
N LEU A 521 -1.24 -2.82 7.66
CA LEU A 521 -0.31 -3.42 8.61
C LEU A 521 0.23 -2.39 9.62
N LEU A 522 0.50 -1.15 9.19
CA LEU A 522 0.89 -0.07 10.09
C LEU A 522 -0.23 0.23 11.08
N ALA A 523 -1.47 0.34 10.61
CA ALA A 523 -2.62 0.55 11.47
C ALA A 523 -2.77 -0.58 12.50
N ALA A 524 -2.64 -1.84 12.08
CA ALA A 524 -2.73 -3.00 12.96
C ALA A 524 -1.58 -3.06 13.99
N VAL A 525 -0.33 -2.78 13.57
CA VAL A 525 0.82 -2.75 14.49
C VAL A 525 0.68 -1.63 15.52
N VAL A 526 0.31 -0.42 15.10
CA VAL A 526 0.08 0.69 16.03
C VAL A 526 -1.14 0.43 16.91
N ALA A 527 -2.18 -0.24 16.39
CA ALA A 527 -3.34 -0.66 17.18
C ALA A 527 -2.97 -1.63 18.30
N CYS A 528 -1.96 -2.49 18.10
CA CYS A 528 -1.47 -3.41 19.13
C CYS A 528 -0.41 -2.77 20.05
N ALA A 529 0.36 -1.80 19.56
CA ALA A 529 1.38 -1.10 20.36
C ALA A 529 1.47 0.37 19.93
N PRO A 530 0.64 1.25 20.49
CA PRO A 530 0.67 2.68 20.21
C PRO A 530 2.02 3.35 20.55
N SER A 531 2.76 2.78 21.48
CA SER A 531 4.11 3.20 21.86
C SER A 531 5.12 3.20 20.70
N LEU A 532 4.87 2.45 19.62
CA LEU A 532 5.68 2.44 18.40
C LEU A 532 5.41 3.60 17.44
N ALA A 533 4.31 4.34 17.64
CA ALA A 533 3.89 5.41 16.72
C ALA A 533 4.96 6.49 16.51
N PRO A 534 5.68 7.00 17.54
CA PRO A 534 6.76 7.98 17.38
C PRO A 534 7.92 7.44 16.52
N ALA A 535 8.33 6.19 16.72
CA ALA A 535 9.39 5.56 15.94
C ALA A 535 8.98 5.44 14.46
N PHE A 536 7.76 5.03 14.17
CA PHE A 536 7.25 4.98 12.80
C PHE A 536 7.08 6.36 12.18
N ALA A 537 6.73 7.39 12.95
CA ALA A 537 6.66 8.76 12.46
C ALA A 537 8.04 9.27 12.00
N VAL A 538 9.11 8.95 12.73
CA VAL A 538 10.49 9.27 12.35
C VAL A 538 10.89 8.53 11.06
N VAL A 539 10.63 7.23 10.97
CA VAL A 539 10.94 6.43 9.77
C VAL A 539 10.15 6.95 8.57
N TRP A 540 8.87 7.28 8.73
CA TRP A 540 8.01 7.82 7.69
C TRP A 540 8.46 9.19 7.19
N THR A 541 8.80 10.09 8.11
CA THR A 541 9.33 11.44 7.77
C THR A 541 10.64 11.31 7.00
N GLY A 542 11.55 10.46 7.47
CA GLY A 542 12.79 10.13 6.77
C GLY A 542 12.57 9.58 5.36
N ALA A 543 11.60 8.69 5.19
CA ALA A 543 11.24 8.13 3.89
C ALA A 543 10.68 9.19 2.93
N ILE A 544 9.88 10.16 3.42
CA ILE A 544 9.40 11.29 2.62
C ILE A 544 10.57 12.19 2.20
N ILE A 545 11.43 12.60 3.14
CA ILE A 545 12.59 13.44 2.86
C ILE A 545 13.48 12.77 1.79
N LEU A 546 13.77 11.49 1.96
CA LEU A 546 14.59 10.73 1.03
C LEU A 546 13.91 10.60 -0.35
N SER A 547 12.58 10.41 -0.39
CA SER A 547 11.82 10.36 -1.64
C SER A 547 11.83 11.70 -2.40
N VAL A 548 11.78 12.82 -1.68
CA VAL A 548 11.88 14.16 -2.27
C VAL A 548 13.31 14.42 -2.78
N ALA A 549 14.31 14.17 -1.94
CA ALA A 549 15.71 14.47 -2.25
C ALA A 549 16.25 13.62 -3.40
N MET A 550 16.02 12.30 -3.38
CA MET A 550 16.61 11.37 -4.36
C MET A 550 15.75 11.10 -5.59
N ARG A 551 14.43 11.36 -5.55
CA ARG A 551 13.48 10.94 -6.59
C ARG A 551 12.57 12.05 -7.09
N GLY A 552 12.87 13.31 -6.75
CA GLY A 552 12.06 14.45 -7.17
C GLY A 552 10.58 14.34 -6.75
N GLY A 553 10.31 13.75 -5.59
CA GLY A 553 8.95 13.58 -5.06
C GLY A 553 8.14 12.41 -5.65
N ASN A 554 8.75 11.59 -6.51
CA ASN A 554 8.07 10.41 -7.03
C ASN A 554 7.83 9.38 -5.91
N GLY A 555 6.54 9.10 -5.61
CA GLY A 555 6.13 8.16 -4.55
C GLY A 555 5.64 8.81 -3.26
N VAL A 556 5.79 10.13 -3.08
CA VAL A 556 5.34 10.86 -1.86
C VAL A 556 3.85 10.63 -1.59
N ALA A 557 2.99 10.69 -2.61
CA ALA A 557 1.55 10.43 -2.43
C ALA A 557 1.25 9.03 -1.85
N ARG A 558 2.07 8.02 -2.16
CA ARG A 558 1.94 6.67 -1.61
C ARG A 558 2.43 6.60 -0.17
N LEU A 559 3.48 7.36 0.17
CA LEU A 559 3.98 7.46 1.54
C LEU A 559 3.00 8.24 2.43
N ILE A 560 2.34 9.27 1.90
CA ILE A 560 1.27 9.98 2.62
C ILE A 560 0.10 9.01 2.90
N TRP A 561 -0.31 8.23 1.89
CA TRP A 561 -1.38 7.24 2.08
C TRP A 561 -1.06 6.22 3.17
N LEU A 562 0.21 5.88 3.37
CA LEU A 562 0.66 4.90 4.36
C LEU A 562 0.13 5.19 5.76
N VAL A 563 0.03 6.45 6.15
CA VAL A 563 -0.34 6.88 7.50
C VAL A 563 -1.84 7.21 7.62
N ILE A 564 -2.52 7.53 6.51
CA ILE A 564 -3.93 7.96 6.53
C ILE A 564 -4.85 6.96 7.25
N PRO A 565 -4.83 5.64 6.97
CA PRO A 565 -5.69 4.70 7.68
C PRO A 565 -5.45 4.68 9.19
N THR A 566 -4.18 4.72 9.61
CA THR A 566 -3.83 4.77 11.04
C THR A 566 -4.42 6.02 11.71
N VAL A 567 -4.23 7.20 11.12
CA VAL A 567 -4.73 8.46 11.68
C VAL A 567 -6.26 8.45 11.76
N VAL A 568 -6.96 7.98 10.73
CA VAL A 568 -8.43 7.95 10.71
C VAL A 568 -8.99 6.97 11.74
N LEU A 569 -8.36 5.80 11.90
CA LEU A 569 -8.80 4.81 12.89
C LEU A 569 -8.56 5.27 14.32
N PHE A 570 -7.46 5.97 14.58
CA PHE A 570 -7.13 6.49 15.90
C PHE A 570 -7.78 7.86 16.23
N ALA A 571 -8.31 8.56 15.24
CA ALA A 571 -8.82 9.92 15.42
C ALA A 571 -9.85 10.04 16.57
N PRO A 572 -10.84 9.13 16.74
CA PRO A 572 -11.77 9.23 17.87
C PRO A 572 -11.06 9.10 19.21
N LEU A 573 -10.22 8.09 19.38
CA LEU A 573 -9.46 7.87 20.63
C LEU A 573 -8.53 9.03 20.93
N ILE A 574 -7.84 9.59 19.92
CA ILE A 574 -6.97 10.76 20.11
C ILE A 574 -7.78 11.96 20.58
N VAL A 575 -8.97 12.20 19.99
CA VAL A 575 -9.83 13.31 20.40
C VAL A 575 -10.29 13.17 21.85
N ASP A 576 -10.69 11.98 22.26
CA ASP A 576 -11.15 11.72 23.62
C ASP A 576 -10.00 11.83 24.63
N GLN A 577 -8.83 11.25 24.36
CA GLN A 577 -7.67 11.35 25.25
C GLN A 577 -7.09 12.78 25.36
N VAL A 578 -7.09 13.53 24.25
CA VAL A 578 -6.67 14.96 24.30
C VAL A 578 -7.64 15.80 25.13
N ARG A 579 -8.94 15.49 25.12
CA ARG A 579 -9.93 16.17 25.94
C ARG A 579 -9.77 15.90 27.43
N THR A 580 -9.31 14.71 27.79
CA THR A 580 -9.01 14.35 29.19
C THR A 580 -7.70 14.95 29.70
N GLY A 581 -6.84 15.44 28.78
CA GLY A 581 -5.59 16.17 29.11
C GLY A 581 -4.39 15.28 29.35
N ASP A 582 -4.49 13.97 29.25
CA ASP A 582 -3.37 13.04 29.39
C ASP A 582 -2.90 12.51 28.03
N VAL A 583 -1.90 13.20 27.45
CA VAL A 583 -1.32 12.82 26.15
C VAL A 583 -0.51 11.52 26.22
N PHE A 584 0.06 11.19 27.40
CA PHE A 584 0.82 9.95 27.55
C PHE A 584 -0.08 8.71 27.58
N ALA A 585 -1.35 8.86 27.93
CA ALA A 585 -2.36 7.81 27.85
C ALA A 585 -2.53 7.23 26.41
N LEU A 586 -2.18 8.01 25.37
CA LEU A 586 -2.16 7.52 23.98
C LEU A 586 -1.12 6.44 23.71
N PHE A 587 -0.14 6.26 24.60
CA PHE A 587 0.90 5.23 24.48
C PHE A 587 0.60 3.98 25.30
N ALA A 588 -0.51 3.96 26.04
CA ALA A 588 -0.95 2.81 26.80
C ALA A 588 -1.13 1.59 25.91
N ASP A 589 -0.72 0.43 26.40
CA ASP A 589 -0.98 -0.84 25.70
C ASP A 589 -2.47 -1.14 25.80
N PRO A 590 -3.14 -1.48 24.68
CA PRO A 590 -4.57 -1.81 24.69
C PRO A 590 -4.80 -3.24 25.18
N GLY A 591 -6.06 -3.53 25.51
CA GLY A 591 -6.48 -4.81 26.04
C GLY A 591 -6.52 -4.80 27.55
N VAL A 592 -6.30 -5.95 28.17
CA VAL A 592 -6.40 -6.11 29.62
C VAL A 592 -5.20 -5.45 30.30
N PRO A 593 -5.43 -4.50 31.23
CA PRO A 593 -4.37 -4.04 32.13
C PRO A 593 -3.77 -5.23 32.89
N TRP A 594 -2.47 -5.34 32.89
CA TRP A 594 -1.83 -6.45 33.58
C TRP A 594 -0.42 -6.10 34.06
N ALA A 595 -0.25 -6.11 35.37
CA ALA A 595 1.00 -5.82 36.07
C ALA A 595 1.98 -7.01 36.10
N GLY A 596 2.04 -7.78 35.02
CA GLY A 596 2.89 -8.98 34.94
C GLY A 596 4.40 -8.66 34.92
N PRO A 597 5.25 -9.69 34.89
CA PRO A 597 6.69 -9.52 35.02
C PRO A 597 7.23 -8.66 33.87
N GLN A 598 7.84 -7.53 34.22
CA GLN A 598 8.57 -6.66 33.30
C GLN A 598 9.72 -5.94 34.02
N VAL A 599 10.77 -5.61 33.29
CA VAL A 599 11.92 -4.91 33.86
C VAL A 599 11.54 -3.48 34.28
N ALA A 600 12.13 -3.02 35.37
CA ALA A 600 11.99 -1.65 35.86
C ALA A 600 12.86 -0.64 35.08
N ALA A 601 12.57 0.65 35.27
CA ALA A 601 13.35 1.75 34.64
C ALA A 601 14.69 2.04 35.35
N ASP A 602 15.29 1.02 35.99
CA ASP A 602 16.58 1.09 36.70
C ASP A 602 17.75 0.72 35.76
N PRO A 603 19.02 0.91 36.19
CA PRO A 603 20.17 0.56 35.36
C PRO A 603 20.23 -0.93 34.98
N THR A 604 19.79 -1.84 35.89
CA THR A 604 19.78 -3.29 35.64
C THR A 604 18.75 -3.65 34.59
N GLY A 605 17.51 -3.13 34.70
CA GLY A 605 16.47 -3.32 33.73
C GLY A 605 16.87 -2.78 32.35
N ARG A 606 17.46 -1.59 32.27
CA ARG A 606 17.99 -1.05 31.01
C ARG A 606 19.10 -1.91 30.41
N GLY A 607 19.96 -2.52 31.24
CA GLY A 607 20.96 -3.50 30.78
C GLY A 607 20.31 -4.72 30.13
N LEU A 608 19.24 -5.26 30.73
CA LEU A 608 18.47 -6.37 30.17
C LEU A 608 17.77 -5.98 28.87
N LEU A 609 17.16 -4.80 28.83
CA LEU A 609 16.55 -4.28 27.57
C LEU A 609 17.59 -4.16 26.45
N ALA A 610 18.81 -3.69 26.73
CA ALA A 610 19.88 -3.62 25.75
C ALA A 610 20.28 -4.99 25.20
N ALA A 611 20.09 -6.05 25.98
CA ALA A 611 20.25 -7.44 25.56
C ALA A 611 19.00 -8.04 24.86
N GLY A 612 17.91 -7.29 24.76
CA GLY A 612 16.67 -7.74 24.16
C GLY A 612 15.77 -8.58 25.10
N ILE A 613 15.99 -8.50 26.43
CA ILE A 613 15.28 -9.26 27.45
C ILE A 613 14.31 -8.31 28.18
N PRO A 614 12.99 -8.55 28.11
CA PRO A 614 11.98 -7.64 28.67
C PRO A 614 11.60 -7.94 30.12
N THR A 615 12.04 -9.07 30.70
CA THR A 615 11.66 -9.54 32.04
C THR A 615 12.84 -9.67 32.98
N PRO A 616 12.64 -9.45 34.30
CA PRO A 616 13.74 -9.48 35.29
C PRO A 616 14.30 -10.89 35.52
N ASP A 617 13.53 -11.94 35.29
CA ASP A 617 13.90 -13.36 35.40
C ASP A 617 14.85 -13.86 34.28
N MET A 618 15.35 -12.94 33.46
CA MET A 618 16.24 -13.24 32.31
C MET A 618 15.59 -14.22 31.30
N ALA A 619 14.34 -14.00 30.92
CA ALA A 619 13.57 -14.87 30.03
C ALA A 619 13.39 -16.29 30.55
N GLY A 620 13.11 -16.43 31.85
CA GLY A 620 12.86 -17.72 32.54
C GLY A 620 14.11 -18.48 32.98
N TRP A 621 15.32 -17.92 32.76
CA TRP A 621 16.56 -18.59 33.14
C TRP A 621 16.80 -18.70 34.66
N GLN A 622 16.31 -17.73 35.47
CA GLN A 622 16.41 -17.77 36.91
C GLN A 622 15.59 -18.92 37.52
N GLU A 623 14.42 -19.18 36.95
CA GLU A 623 13.58 -20.33 37.35
C GLU A 623 14.10 -21.65 36.81
N PHE A 624 14.68 -21.62 35.57
CA PHE A 624 15.21 -22.81 34.92
C PHE A 624 16.47 -23.36 35.64
N LEU A 625 17.29 -22.47 36.19
CA LEU A 625 18.51 -22.82 36.93
C LEU A 625 18.52 -22.14 38.31
N PRO A 626 17.70 -22.58 39.26
CA PRO A 626 17.64 -21.98 40.59
C PRO A 626 18.98 -22.08 41.28
N GLY A 627 19.47 -20.96 41.83
CA GLY A 627 20.77 -20.93 42.57
C GLY A 627 22.01 -20.84 41.70
N VAL A 628 21.89 -20.81 40.37
CA VAL A 628 22.99 -20.60 39.43
C VAL A 628 23.07 -19.16 39.01
N ALA A 629 24.26 -18.58 38.96
CA ALA A 629 24.46 -17.22 38.50
C ALA A 629 24.15 -17.09 37.00
N THR A 630 23.20 -16.20 36.62
CA THR A 630 22.65 -16.05 35.25
C THR A 630 23.19 -14.84 34.51
N TRP A 631 24.24 -14.17 35.00
CA TRP A 631 24.83 -12.95 34.38
C TRP A 631 25.30 -13.14 32.93
N TRP A 632 25.55 -14.38 32.49
CA TRP A 632 25.99 -14.74 31.14
C TRP A 632 24.84 -14.75 30.13
N VAL A 633 23.57 -14.86 30.57
CA VAL A 633 22.40 -15.00 29.73
C VAL A 633 22.27 -13.80 28.75
N PRO A 634 22.38 -12.53 29.16
CA PRO A 634 22.35 -11.38 28.26
C PRO A 634 23.43 -11.41 27.16
N LEU A 635 24.56 -12.11 27.40
CA LEU A 635 25.64 -12.22 26.41
C LEU A 635 25.28 -13.12 25.23
N LEU A 636 24.24 -13.95 25.35
CA LEU A 636 23.80 -14.82 24.26
C LEU A 636 23.21 -14.02 23.06
N SER A 637 22.74 -12.80 23.28
CA SER A 637 22.31 -11.90 22.20
C SER A 637 23.46 -11.13 21.54
N ALA A 638 24.65 -11.06 22.21
CA ALA A 638 25.78 -10.27 21.74
C ALA A 638 26.28 -10.64 20.33
N PRO A 639 26.30 -11.91 19.86
CA PRO A 639 26.72 -12.23 18.51
C PRO A 639 25.86 -11.53 17.43
N VAL A 640 24.56 -11.39 17.65
CA VAL A 640 23.65 -10.70 16.72
C VAL A 640 23.96 -9.20 16.74
N ALA A 641 24.15 -8.60 17.91
CA ALA A 641 24.48 -7.18 18.06
C ALA A 641 25.82 -6.84 17.40
N VAL A 642 26.85 -7.68 17.63
CA VAL A 642 28.19 -7.50 17.02
C VAL A 642 28.07 -7.58 15.48
N LEU A 643 27.39 -8.57 14.93
CA LEU A 643 27.17 -8.69 13.50
C LEU A 643 26.43 -7.46 12.93
N ALA A 644 25.41 -6.95 13.63
CA ALA A 644 24.67 -5.78 13.22
C ALA A 644 25.57 -4.52 13.13
N LEU A 645 26.47 -4.33 14.10
CA LEU A 645 27.39 -3.20 14.13
C LEU A 645 28.44 -3.23 12.99
N PHE A 646 28.71 -4.40 12.40
CA PHE A 646 29.58 -4.50 11.23
C PHE A 646 28.89 -4.11 9.90
N ALA A 647 27.57 -4.02 9.86
CA ALA A 647 26.82 -3.72 8.62
C ALA A 647 27.24 -2.40 7.94
N PRO A 648 27.48 -1.27 8.65
CA PRO A 648 27.95 -0.03 8.04
C PRO A 648 29.33 -0.12 7.36
N LEU A 649 30.16 -1.09 7.76
CA LEU A 649 31.50 -1.30 7.22
C LEU A 649 31.49 -2.10 5.91
N THR A 650 30.33 -2.52 5.44
CA THR A 650 30.18 -3.30 4.21
C THR A 650 29.94 -2.39 3.01
N GLN A 651 30.03 -2.91 1.78
CA GLN A 651 29.66 -2.20 0.55
C GLN A 651 28.19 -1.76 0.54
N ARG A 652 27.33 -2.40 1.35
CA ARG A 652 25.92 -2.06 1.52
C ARG A 652 25.66 -1.20 2.77
N TRP A 653 26.59 -0.33 3.12
CA TRP A 653 26.57 0.49 4.34
C TRP A 653 25.26 1.26 4.53
N ALA A 654 24.66 1.78 3.46
CA ALA A 654 23.40 2.54 3.54
C ALA A 654 22.24 1.67 4.01
N ALA A 655 22.18 0.41 3.57
CA ALA A 655 21.20 -0.56 4.07
C ALA A 655 21.48 -0.90 5.54
N GLY A 656 22.75 -1.11 5.90
CA GLY A 656 23.17 -1.35 7.26
C GLY A 656 22.81 -0.21 8.20
N VAL A 657 23.11 1.03 7.82
CA VAL A 657 22.77 2.24 8.62
C VAL A 657 21.26 2.38 8.78
N THR A 658 20.47 2.19 7.70
CA THR A 658 19.01 2.28 7.79
C THR A 658 18.42 1.27 8.78
N LEU A 659 18.91 0.04 8.77
CA LEU A 659 18.46 -1.02 9.67
C LEU A 659 18.92 -0.76 11.11
N LEU A 660 20.12 -0.22 11.32
CA LEU A 660 20.59 0.20 12.65
C LEU A 660 19.79 1.39 13.19
N VAL A 661 19.37 2.33 12.35
CA VAL A 661 18.47 3.41 12.76
C VAL A 661 17.12 2.85 13.23
N ILE A 662 16.55 1.89 12.51
CA ILE A 662 15.32 1.20 12.94
C ILE A 662 15.56 0.49 14.27
N SER A 663 16.71 -0.19 14.43
CA SER A 663 17.07 -0.85 15.68
C SER A 663 17.20 0.16 16.84
N ALA A 664 17.87 1.28 16.61
CA ALA A 664 18.03 2.33 17.62
C ALA A 664 16.70 2.96 18.04
N LEU A 665 15.78 3.20 17.07
CA LEU A 665 14.43 3.68 17.37
C LEU A 665 13.65 2.67 18.20
N GLY A 666 13.77 1.37 17.92
CA GLY A 666 13.14 0.32 18.69
C GLY A 666 13.68 0.25 20.14
N PHE A 667 15.00 0.32 20.34
CA PHE A 667 15.60 0.39 21.68
C PHE A 667 15.18 1.68 22.39
N GLY A 668 15.17 2.83 21.69
CA GLY A 668 14.71 4.09 22.26
C GLY A 668 13.27 3.98 22.75
N THR A 669 12.38 3.36 21.96
CA THR A 669 10.99 3.10 22.37
C THR A 669 10.95 2.21 23.61
N ALA A 670 11.71 1.10 23.65
CA ALA A 670 11.73 0.18 24.79
C ALA A 670 12.24 0.86 26.09
N PHE A 671 13.31 1.66 25.99
CA PHE A 671 13.86 2.40 27.14
C PHE A 671 12.94 3.51 27.68
N VAL A 672 12.14 4.12 26.80
CA VAL A 672 11.13 5.12 27.19
C VAL A 672 9.90 4.45 27.76
N ALA A 673 9.46 3.33 27.18
CA ALA A 673 8.24 2.62 27.56
C ALA A 673 8.21 2.24 29.05
N VAL A 674 9.30 1.72 29.60
CA VAL A 674 9.39 1.33 31.03
C VAL A 674 9.30 2.53 31.98
N GLY A 675 9.46 3.76 31.51
CA GLY A 675 9.30 5.00 32.27
C GLY A 675 7.91 5.63 32.13
N ILE A 676 7.06 5.12 31.23
CA ILE A 676 5.70 5.63 31.04
C ILE A 676 4.74 4.74 31.82
N VAL A 677 4.24 5.27 32.92
CA VAL A 677 3.33 4.59 33.85
C VAL A 677 2.00 5.32 33.79
N VAL A 678 1.07 4.85 33.00
CA VAL A 678 -0.19 5.52 32.68
C VAL A 678 -1.42 4.63 32.83
N VAL A 679 -1.21 3.32 33.00
CA VAL A 679 -2.31 2.35 33.14
C VAL A 679 -2.48 1.99 34.61
N PHE A 680 -3.73 1.84 35.04
CA PHE A 680 -4.11 1.39 36.37
C PHE A 680 -4.73 -0.01 36.26
N ASP A 681 -4.20 -0.93 37.03
CA ASP A 681 -4.75 -2.26 37.26
C ASP A 681 -5.14 -2.33 38.76
N GLN A 682 -6.39 -2.00 39.04
CA GLN A 682 -6.88 -1.79 40.40
C GLN A 682 -6.02 -0.75 41.17
N ALA A 683 -5.34 -1.17 42.25
CA ALA A 683 -4.43 -0.31 43.02
C ALA A 683 -3.00 -0.22 42.47
N LEU A 684 -2.66 -1.00 41.44
CA LEU A 684 -1.33 -1.07 40.85
C LEU A 684 -1.23 -0.20 39.61
N THR A 685 -0.08 0.43 39.47
CA THR A 685 0.23 1.16 38.23
C THR A 685 1.10 0.29 37.33
N VAL A 686 0.77 0.25 36.03
CA VAL A 686 1.42 -0.58 35.04
C VAL A 686 2.17 0.29 34.04
N ALA A 687 3.44 0.03 33.83
CA ALA A 687 4.23 0.67 32.79
C ALA A 687 3.96 0.05 31.42
N VAL A 688 4.16 0.84 30.37
CA VAL A 688 4.03 0.37 28.98
C VAL A 688 5.05 -0.76 28.71
N TRP A 689 4.59 -1.80 28.01
CA TRP A 689 5.39 -2.99 27.73
C TRP A 689 6.57 -2.71 26.78
N PRO A 690 7.81 -2.94 27.19
CA PRO A 690 8.98 -2.65 26.35
C PRO A 690 9.21 -3.64 25.21
N GLY A 691 8.61 -4.85 25.27
CA GLY A 691 8.84 -5.92 24.30
C GLY A 691 8.41 -5.58 22.87
N SER A 692 7.42 -4.70 22.69
CA SER A 692 7.03 -4.20 21.36
C SER A 692 8.15 -3.36 20.74
N GLY A 693 8.78 -2.46 21.52
CA GLY A 693 9.95 -1.69 21.12
C GLY A 693 11.15 -2.59 20.81
N LEU A 694 11.37 -3.61 21.65
CA LEU A 694 12.43 -4.63 21.43
C LEU A 694 12.20 -5.42 20.14
N SER A 695 10.96 -5.74 19.78
CA SER A 695 10.65 -6.41 18.52
C SER A 695 11.04 -5.54 17.31
N LEU A 696 10.79 -4.22 17.37
CA LEU A 696 11.25 -3.27 16.36
C LEU A 696 12.78 -3.16 16.33
N ALA A 697 13.44 -3.14 17.49
CA ALA A 697 14.90 -3.15 17.59
C ALA A 697 15.49 -4.41 16.96
N TRP A 698 14.87 -5.57 17.23
CA TRP A 698 15.34 -6.86 16.79
C TRP A 698 15.25 -7.05 15.27
N ILE A 699 14.17 -6.60 14.61
CA ILE A 699 14.07 -6.67 13.15
C ILE A 699 15.17 -5.84 12.48
N GLY A 700 15.49 -4.68 13.04
CA GLY A 700 16.61 -3.85 12.60
C GLY A 700 17.96 -4.53 12.78
N ALA A 701 18.24 -5.07 13.98
CA ALA A 701 19.50 -5.73 14.32
C ALA A 701 19.73 -7.00 13.49
N VAL A 702 18.74 -7.91 13.40
CA VAL A 702 18.82 -9.14 12.61
C VAL A 702 18.96 -8.82 11.12
N GLY A 703 18.24 -7.81 10.63
CA GLY A 703 18.38 -7.34 9.26
C GLY A 703 19.77 -6.79 8.97
N ALA A 704 20.35 -5.98 9.87
CA ALA A 704 21.71 -5.45 9.75
C ALA A 704 22.75 -6.59 9.80
N ALA A 705 22.60 -7.56 10.72
CA ALA A 705 23.45 -8.74 10.79
C ALA A 705 23.43 -9.53 9.45
N ALA A 706 22.25 -9.68 8.86
CA ALA A 706 22.10 -10.32 7.53
C ALA A 706 22.83 -9.52 6.43
N VAL A 707 22.77 -8.18 6.46
CA VAL A 707 23.55 -7.33 5.51
C VAL A 707 25.04 -7.56 5.69
N ALA A 708 25.55 -7.59 6.94
CA ALA A 708 26.96 -7.84 7.25
C ALA A 708 27.43 -9.20 6.73
N LEU A 709 26.62 -10.23 6.89
CA LEU A 709 26.90 -11.58 6.41
C LEU A 709 26.79 -11.73 4.88
N ASP A 710 25.90 -11.00 4.22
CA ASP A 710 25.64 -11.08 2.77
C ASP A 710 26.69 -10.32 1.95
N ALA A 711 27.00 -9.08 2.34
CA ALA A 711 27.88 -8.18 1.59
C ALA A 711 29.38 -8.54 1.66
N GLY A 712 29.78 -9.28 2.66
CA GLY A 712 31.13 -9.82 2.78
C GLY A 712 32.26 -8.84 3.04
N LEU A 713 32.97 -9.05 4.14
CA LEU A 713 34.31 -8.55 4.35
C LEU A 713 35.27 -9.60 3.74
N ALA A 714 35.95 -9.32 2.67
CA ALA A 714 36.97 -10.14 1.96
C ALA A 714 36.68 -11.66 1.74
N PRO A 715 37.06 -12.26 0.61
CA PRO A 715 36.76 -13.68 0.28
C PRO A 715 37.35 -14.71 1.25
N ARG A 716 38.41 -14.35 1.96
CA ARG A 716 39.11 -15.23 2.91
C ARG A 716 38.34 -15.52 4.21
N LEU A 717 37.24 -14.81 4.48
CA LEU A 717 36.44 -14.95 5.70
C LEU A 717 35.12 -15.71 5.50
N SER A 718 34.94 -16.44 4.42
CA SER A 718 33.68 -17.16 4.14
C SER A 718 33.37 -18.26 5.15
N SER A 719 34.38 -19.00 5.64
CA SER A 719 34.23 -20.00 6.70
C SER A 719 33.93 -19.37 8.05
N ALA A 720 34.59 -18.26 8.39
CA ALA A 720 34.35 -17.54 9.64
C ALA A 720 32.93 -16.98 9.73
N ARG A 721 32.35 -16.55 8.59
CA ARG A 721 30.93 -16.08 8.55
C ARG A 721 29.94 -17.18 8.88
N GLY A 722 30.14 -18.37 8.29
CA GLY A 722 29.30 -19.53 8.59
C GLY A 722 29.38 -19.91 10.09
N SER A 723 30.57 -19.90 10.65
CA SER A 723 30.78 -20.21 12.08
C SER A 723 30.14 -19.15 13.00
N ILE A 724 30.28 -17.87 12.71
CA ILE A 724 29.65 -16.80 13.49
C ILE A 724 28.10 -16.84 13.36
N ALA A 725 27.58 -17.08 12.17
CA ALA A 725 26.13 -17.22 11.97
C ALA A 725 25.58 -18.43 12.73
N SER A 726 26.29 -19.55 12.71
CA SER A 726 25.94 -20.76 13.47
C SER A 726 26.02 -20.53 14.96
N ALA A 727 27.06 -19.82 15.45
CA ALA A 727 27.20 -19.45 16.84
C ALA A 727 26.05 -18.53 17.32
N ALA A 728 25.66 -17.54 16.52
CA ALA A 728 24.53 -16.69 16.83
C ALA A 728 23.21 -17.48 16.89
N ALA A 729 22.97 -18.38 15.93
CA ALA A 729 21.80 -19.25 15.95
C ALA A 729 21.78 -20.17 17.15
N LEU A 730 22.92 -20.82 17.49
CA LEU A 730 23.03 -21.69 18.65
C LEU A 730 22.83 -20.93 19.97
N ALA A 731 23.38 -19.72 20.08
CA ALA A 731 23.22 -18.89 21.27
C ALA A 731 21.73 -18.54 21.51
N LEU A 732 20.97 -18.24 20.46
CA LEU A 732 19.53 -17.96 20.57
C LEU A 732 18.71 -19.24 20.81
N VAL A 733 19.11 -20.39 20.28
CA VAL A 733 18.49 -21.66 20.63
C VAL A 733 18.66 -21.93 22.13
N VAL A 734 19.88 -21.72 22.67
CA VAL A 734 20.12 -21.83 24.11
C VAL A 734 19.25 -20.83 24.87
N LEU A 735 19.24 -19.57 24.47
CA LEU A 735 18.44 -18.52 25.13
C LEU A 735 16.93 -18.86 25.17
N ALA A 736 16.42 -19.56 24.16
CA ALA A 736 15.01 -19.93 24.03
C ALA A 736 14.60 -21.15 24.89
N VAL A 737 15.55 -21.95 25.42
CA VAL A 737 15.24 -23.20 26.14
C VAL A 737 14.25 -23.02 27.30
N PRO A 738 14.39 -22.04 28.21
CA PRO A 738 13.43 -21.89 29.31
C PRO A 738 12.00 -21.60 28.81
N SER A 739 11.85 -20.69 27.89
CA SER A 739 10.54 -20.31 27.33
C SER A 739 9.89 -21.49 26.57
N LEU A 740 10.67 -22.25 25.77
CA LEU A 740 10.14 -23.40 25.01
C LEU A 740 9.74 -24.58 25.90
N THR A 741 10.24 -24.65 27.09
CA THR A 741 9.94 -25.73 28.07
C THR A 741 9.05 -25.25 29.22
N ALA A 742 8.68 -23.95 29.24
CA ALA A 742 7.97 -23.34 30.35
C ALA A 742 6.62 -24.01 30.63
N LEU A 743 5.83 -24.31 29.61
CA LEU A 743 4.53 -24.95 29.78
C LEU A 743 4.64 -26.38 30.34
N ALA A 744 5.62 -27.13 29.88
CA ALA A 744 5.87 -28.48 30.38
C ALA A 744 6.42 -28.53 31.84
N ARG A 745 6.97 -27.42 32.32
CA ARG A 745 7.48 -27.21 33.66
C ARG A 745 6.51 -26.48 34.58
N GLU A 746 5.31 -26.17 34.11
CA GLU A 746 4.31 -25.35 34.81
C GLU A 746 4.84 -23.95 35.21
N ALA A 747 5.84 -23.44 34.47
CA ALA A 747 6.43 -22.12 34.64
C ALA A 747 5.82 -21.08 33.68
N SER A 748 4.82 -21.46 32.91
CA SER A 748 4.07 -20.55 32.01
C SER A 748 2.88 -19.97 32.76
N LEU A 749 2.55 -18.73 32.48
CA LEU A 749 1.33 -18.09 32.99
C LEU A 749 0.07 -18.47 32.19
N LEU A 750 0.22 -19.22 31.10
CA LEU A 750 -0.91 -19.68 30.29
C LEU A 750 -1.74 -20.72 31.06
N THR A 751 -3.04 -20.56 31.01
CA THR A 751 -4.01 -21.45 31.64
C THR A 751 -5.08 -21.87 30.66
N ASN A 752 -5.77 -22.99 30.93
CA ASN A 752 -7.03 -23.31 30.29
C ASN A 752 -8.06 -22.28 30.80
N GLY A 753 -8.33 -21.27 29.96
CA GLY A 753 -9.17 -20.13 30.34
C GLY A 753 -10.63 -20.51 30.49
N PRO A 754 -11.35 -19.76 31.31
CA PRO A 754 -12.79 -19.91 31.39
C PRO A 754 -13.48 -19.37 30.13
N GLU A 755 -14.61 -19.92 29.77
CA GLU A 755 -15.44 -19.37 28.70
C GLU A 755 -16.02 -17.98 29.05
N SER A 756 -16.14 -17.69 30.34
CA SER A 756 -16.62 -16.43 30.91
C SER A 756 -15.85 -16.07 32.18
N THR A 757 -15.62 -14.75 32.39
CA THR A 757 -15.04 -14.20 33.63
C THR A 757 -16.08 -14.17 34.76
N LEU A 758 -17.38 -14.19 34.43
CA LEU A 758 -18.51 -14.19 35.37
C LEU A 758 -19.04 -15.61 35.65
N PRO A 759 -19.79 -15.83 36.74
CA PRO A 759 -20.45 -17.09 37.01
C PRO A 759 -21.36 -17.57 35.89
N ALA A 760 -21.51 -18.89 35.75
CA ALA A 760 -22.26 -19.48 34.64
C ALA A 760 -23.70 -19.00 34.53
N TYR A 761 -24.35 -18.73 35.68
CA TYR A 761 -25.70 -18.17 35.72
C TYR A 761 -25.76 -16.79 35.08
N VAL A 762 -24.88 -15.88 35.52
CA VAL A 762 -24.79 -14.51 34.94
C VAL A 762 -24.40 -14.55 33.50
N ALA A 763 -23.44 -15.43 33.11
CA ALA A 763 -23.01 -15.59 31.73
C ALA A 763 -24.12 -16.09 30.82
N ALA A 764 -25.04 -16.90 31.31
CA ALA A 764 -26.23 -17.35 30.58
C ALA A 764 -27.21 -16.21 30.36
N GLU A 765 -27.54 -15.45 31.42
CA GLU A 765 -28.47 -14.32 31.34
C GLU A 765 -27.90 -13.19 30.48
N GLY A 766 -26.61 -12.86 30.60
CA GLY A 766 -25.93 -11.85 29.80
C GLY A 766 -25.72 -12.23 28.31
N ARG A 767 -25.99 -13.50 27.91
CA ARG A 767 -26.10 -13.89 26.52
C ARG A 767 -27.44 -13.50 25.91
N ASP A 768 -28.51 -13.59 26.73
CA ASP A 768 -29.85 -13.25 26.30
C ASP A 768 -30.11 -11.75 26.41
N ASP A 769 -29.55 -11.09 27.46
CA ASP A 769 -29.59 -9.64 27.65
C ASP A 769 -28.18 -9.06 27.88
N PRO A 770 -27.53 -8.50 26.84
CA PRO A 770 -26.19 -7.92 26.95
C PRO A 770 -26.14 -6.61 27.77
N ASP A 771 -27.30 -6.01 28.12
CA ASP A 771 -27.40 -4.78 28.91
C ASP A 771 -27.57 -5.03 30.42
N VAL A 772 -27.60 -6.27 30.84
CA VAL A 772 -27.57 -6.61 32.29
C VAL A 772 -26.19 -6.34 32.86
N GLY A 773 -26.11 -5.52 33.90
CA GLY A 773 -24.90 -5.21 34.65
C GLY A 773 -24.67 -6.14 35.83
N THR A 774 -23.38 -6.44 36.10
CA THR A 774 -22.90 -7.11 37.31
C THR A 774 -21.86 -6.25 37.98
N ILE A 775 -22.09 -5.86 39.25
CA ILE A 775 -21.05 -5.23 40.06
C ILE A 775 -20.12 -6.32 40.61
N LEU A 776 -18.83 -6.21 40.27
CA LEU A 776 -17.77 -7.06 40.77
C LEU A 776 -17.08 -6.37 41.94
N LEU A 777 -17.16 -6.92 43.11
CA LEU A 777 -16.52 -6.43 44.33
C LEU A 777 -15.31 -7.32 44.66
N THR A 778 -14.12 -6.76 44.70
CA THR A 778 -12.86 -7.52 44.95
C THR A 778 -12.14 -6.95 46.18
N PRO A 779 -12.05 -7.70 47.31
CA PRO A 779 -11.27 -7.28 48.45
C PRO A 779 -9.78 -7.17 48.13
N GLN A 780 -9.16 -6.04 48.48
CA GLN A 780 -7.75 -5.74 48.25
C GLN A 780 -6.89 -6.08 49.47
N SER A 781 -5.56 -6.28 49.24
CA SER A 781 -4.61 -6.66 50.30
C SER A 781 -4.43 -5.60 51.39
N ASP A 782 -4.69 -4.33 51.07
CA ASP A 782 -4.67 -3.19 52.00
C ASP A 782 -5.94 -3.03 52.86
N GLY A 783 -6.90 -3.91 52.67
CA GLY A 783 -8.22 -3.82 53.29
C GLY A 783 -9.20 -2.89 52.56
N GLY A 784 -8.84 -2.43 51.36
CA GLY A 784 -9.71 -1.71 50.47
C GLY A 784 -10.64 -2.63 49.68
N LEU A 785 -11.62 -2.04 48.98
CA LEU A 785 -12.55 -2.73 48.07
C LEU A 785 -12.46 -2.14 46.67
N SER A 786 -12.14 -2.96 45.69
CA SER A 786 -12.28 -2.60 44.26
C SER A 786 -13.71 -2.91 43.82
N ALA A 787 -14.33 -1.96 43.12
CA ALA A 787 -15.65 -2.12 42.53
C ALA A 787 -15.60 -1.83 41.04
N GLU A 788 -16.09 -2.79 40.25
CA GLU A 788 -16.09 -2.71 38.79
C GLU A 788 -17.46 -3.19 38.28
N ILE A 789 -17.93 -2.63 37.16
CA ILE A 789 -19.15 -3.09 36.52
C ILE A 789 -18.83 -3.78 35.22
N VAL A 790 -19.25 -5.03 35.11
CA VAL A 790 -19.19 -5.87 33.94
C VAL A 790 -20.55 -5.97 33.29
N TRP A 791 -20.68 -5.60 32.05
CA TRP A 791 -21.91 -5.67 31.27
C TRP A 791 -21.97 -6.95 30.43
N GLY A 792 -23.14 -7.60 30.44
CA GLY A 792 -23.38 -8.86 29.74
C GLY A 792 -22.70 -10.05 30.43
N GLY A 793 -22.38 -11.08 29.66
CA GLY A 793 -21.98 -12.39 30.18
C GLY A 793 -20.51 -12.51 30.57
N SER A 794 -19.61 -11.62 30.16
CA SER A 794 -18.17 -11.72 30.44
C SER A 794 -17.41 -10.43 30.07
N GLU A 795 -16.35 -10.16 30.78
CA GLU A 795 -15.28 -9.31 30.25
C GLU A 795 -14.62 -10.00 29.08
N THR A 796 -14.13 -9.23 28.12
CA THR A 796 -13.52 -9.79 26.90
C THR A 796 -12.33 -8.97 26.46
N LEU A 797 -11.36 -9.64 25.81
CA LEU A 797 -10.12 -9.02 25.35
C LEU A 797 -10.37 -7.80 24.43
N GLY A 798 -11.35 -7.88 23.53
CA GLY A 798 -11.72 -6.79 22.63
C GLY A 798 -12.68 -5.76 23.23
N GLY A 799 -13.26 -6.06 24.38
CA GLY A 799 -14.20 -5.20 25.11
C GLY A 799 -13.54 -4.14 25.99
N GLN A 800 -12.25 -4.29 26.29
CA GLN A 800 -11.49 -3.34 27.13
C GLN A 800 -11.26 -2.00 26.40
N THR A 801 -11.01 -0.93 27.16
CA THR A 801 -10.67 0.38 26.61
C THR A 801 -9.62 1.10 27.44
N THR A 802 -8.64 1.67 26.73
CA THR A 802 -7.58 2.47 27.36
C THR A 802 -8.11 3.77 27.98
N LEU A 803 -9.29 4.25 27.57
CA LEU A 803 -9.94 5.40 28.19
C LEU A 803 -10.29 5.18 29.68
N LEU A 804 -10.65 3.94 30.04
CA LEU A 804 -10.90 3.58 31.45
C LEU A 804 -9.62 3.28 32.20
N SER A 805 -8.77 2.40 31.63
CA SER A 805 -7.57 1.93 32.31
C SER A 805 -6.53 3.04 32.55
N THR A 806 -6.59 4.16 31.82
CA THR A 806 -5.68 5.30 32.00
C THR A 806 -6.30 6.46 32.78
N ARG A 807 -7.50 6.31 33.31
CA ARG A 807 -8.20 7.36 34.00
C ARG A 807 -7.61 7.60 35.41
N ALA A 808 -6.80 8.65 35.53
CA ALA A 808 -6.15 8.99 36.79
C ALA A 808 -7.07 9.75 37.79
N VAL A 809 -8.10 10.42 37.29
CA VAL A 809 -9.02 11.21 38.11
C VAL A 809 -10.42 10.61 38.07
N PRO A 810 -10.99 10.14 39.21
CA PRO A 810 -12.32 9.59 39.23
C PRO A 810 -13.38 10.60 38.78
N THR A 811 -14.30 10.18 37.94
CA THR A 811 -15.45 10.97 37.51
C THR A 811 -16.52 11.04 38.62
N ALA A 812 -17.62 11.75 38.38
CA ALA A 812 -18.76 11.74 39.28
C ALA A 812 -19.38 10.31 39.38
N ALA A 813 -19.43 9.60 38.24
CA ALA A 813 -19.96 8.25 38.19
C ALA A 813 -19.03 7.24 38.90
N ASP A 814 -17.72 7.37 38.80
CA ASP A 814 -16.78 6.50 39.53
C ASP A 814 -16.92 6.68 41.04
N ARG A 815 -17.15 7.93 41.48
CA ARG A 815 -17.41 8.20 42.91
C ARG A 815 -18.76 7.65 43.39
N GLU A 816 -19.80 7.80 42.60
CA GLU A 816 -21.11 7.20 42.86
C GLU A 816 -21.04 5.68 42.99
N LEU A 817 -20.27 5.02 42.07
CA LEU A 817 -20.04 3.58 42.15
C LEU A 817 -19.28 3.19 43.42
N ALA A 818 -18.27 3.96 43.79
CA ALA A 818 -17.51 3.75 45.02
C ALA A 818 -18.41 3.92 46.27
N ASP A 819 -19.25 4.96 46.29
CA ASP A 819 -20.20 5.19 47.39
C ASP A 819 -21.19 4.02 47.51
N ILE A 820 -21.79 3.56 46.42
CA ILE A 820 -22.69 2.39 46.41
C ILE A 820 -21.95 1.12 46.87
N ALA A 821 -20.73 0.88 46.42
CA ALA A 821 -19.95 -0.28 46.81
C ALA A 821 -19.66 -0.29 48.33
N VAL A 822 -19.30 0.88 48.88
CA VAL A 822 -19.11 1.06 50.30
C VAL A 822 -20.42 0.86 51.08
N ASP A 823 -21.51 1.49 50.62
CA ASP A 823 -22.84 1.32 51.23
C ASP A 823 -23.31 -0.14 51.24
N LEU A 824 -23.03 -0.89 50.19
CA LEU A 824 -23.38 -2.32 50.11
C LEU A 824 -22.71 -3.16 51.19
N VAL A 825 -21.45 -2.88 51.52
CA VAL A 825 -20.64 -3.74 52.42
C VAL A 825 -20.54 -3.21 53.87
N THR A 826 -20.87 -1.94 54.12
CA THR A 826 -20.61 -1.29 55.43
C THR A 826 -21.83 -0.64 56.09
N SER A 827 -22.74 -0.07 55.33
CA SER A 827 -23.84 0.75 55.81
C SER A 827 -25.16 -0.02 55.93
N THR A 828 -26.04 0.46 56.77
CA THR A 828 -27.43 0.01 56.88
C THR A 828 -28.38 0.82 55.99
N ALA A 829 -27.83 1.67 55.08
CA ALA A 829 -28.64 2.44 54.16
C ALA A 829 -29.40 1.50 53.19
N ASP A 830 -30.71 1.61 53.16
CA ASP A 830 -31.59 0.68 52.39
C ASP A 830 -31.64 1.00 50.89
N ASP A 831 -31.08 2.15 50.45
CA ASP A 831 -31.21 2.63 49.08
C ASP A 831 -30.09 2.18 48.10
N ALA A 832 -29.06 1.48 48.62
CA ALA A 832 -27.94 1.07 47.77
C ALA A 832 -28.35 0.07 46.67
N VAL A 833 -29.30 -0.84 47.00
CA VAL A 833 -29.80 -1.84 46.03
C VAL A 833 -30.71 -1.17 44.99
N ASP A 834 -31.56 -0.20 45.44
CA ASP A 834 -32.42 0.56 44.54
C ASP A 834 -31.59 1.40 43.52
N ARG A 835 -30.47 1.99 43.99
CA ARG A 835 -29.55 2.72 43.13
C ARG A 835 -28.88 1.80 42.09
N LEU A 836 -28.48 0.57 42.50
CA LEU A 836 -27.98 -0.44 41.55
C LEU A 836 -29.02 -0.78 40.49
N ALA A 837 -30.24 -1.09 40.90
CA ALA A 837 -31.35 -1.43 40.03
C ALA A 837 -31.67 -0.28 39.04
N ALA A 838 -31.63 0.98 39.52
CA ALA A 838 -31.84 2.16 38.70
C ALA A 838 -30.78 2.36 37.60
N HIS A 839 -29.55 1.86 37.78
CA HIS A 839 -28.48 1.89 36.82
C HIS A 839 -28.38 0.64 35.96
N GLY A 840 -29.29 -0.30 36.02
CA GLY A 840 -29.29 -1.51 35.17
C GLY A 840 -28.44 -2.65 35.71
N VAL A 841 -28.04 -2.61 36.98
CA VAL A 841 -27.23 -3.69 37.59
C VAL A 841 -28.12 -4.72 38.22
N GLY A 842 -28.10 -5.94 37.69
CA GLY A 842 -28.93 -7.04 38.13
C GLY A 842 -28.24 -8.03 39.09
N PHE A 843 -26.91 -7.94 39.18
CA PHE A 843 -26.14 -8.90 39.99
C PHE A 843 -25.04 -8.22 40.82
N VAL A 844 -24.76 -8.80 41.99
CA VAL A 844 -23.64 -8.45 42.86
C VAL A 844 -22.75 -9.71 42.99
N LEU A 845 -21.49 -9.61 42.57
CA LEU A 845 -20.53 -10.69 42.72
C LEU A 845 -19.38 -10.25 43.64
N LEU A 846 -19.24 -10.91 44.80
CA LEU A 846 -18.08 -10.74 45.66
C LEU A 846 -17.02 -11.77 45.28
N ALA A 847 -15.99 -11.31 44.57
CA ALA A 847 -14.89 -12.14 44.14
C ALA A 847 -13.98 -12.57 45.30
N PRO A 848 -13.17 -13.63 45.10
CA PRO A 848 -12.11 -13.97 46.03
C PRO A 848 -11.14 -12.78 46.18
N PRO A 849 -10.48 -12.64 47.37
CA PRO A 849 -9.50 -11.59 47.55
C PRO A 849 -8.40 -11.60 46.50
N ALA A 850 -7.90 -10.43 46.08
CA ALA A 850 -6.80 -10.30 45.17
C ALA A 850 -5.52 -11.00 45.70
N ASP A 851 -5.30 -10.95 47.03
CA ASP A 851 -4.28 -11.72 47.76
C ASP A 851 -4.93 -12.59 48.83
N PRO A 852 -5.09 -13.90 48.60
CA PRO A 852 -5.72 -14.80 49.57
C PRO A 852 -5.00 -14.91 50.91
N ASP A 853 -3.71 -14.55 50.97
CA ASP A 853 -2.90 -14.62 52.18
C ASP A 853 -2.96 -13.37 53.04
N ALA A 854 -3.45 -12.26 52.51
CA ALA A 854 -3.65 -11.03 53.24
C ALA A 854 -4.83 -11.14 54.25
N SER A 855 -4.49 -10.95 55.55
CA SER A 855 -5.52 -11.04 56.62
C SER A 855 -6.60 -9.99 56.49
N GLY A 856 -6.26 -8.76 56.09
CA GLY A 856 -7.25 -7.67 55.91
C GLY A 856 -8.26 -7.96 54.78
N ALA A 857 -7.80 -8.54 53.69
CA ALA A 857 -8.69 -8.90 52.56
C ALA A 857 -9.67 -10.03 52.95
N ARG A 858 -9.20 -11.03 53.72
CA ARG A 858 -10.08 -12.10 54.23
C ARG A 858 -11.13 -11.59 55.22
N GLU A 859 -10.71 -10.72 56.13
CA GLU A 859 -11.65 -10.10 57.10
C GLU A 859 -12.72 -9.26 56.39
N LEU A 860 -12.31 -8.47 55.41
CA LEU A 860 -13.26 -7.70 54.58
C LEU A 860 -14.18 -8.63 53.77
N GLN A 861 -13.67 -9.73 53.20
CA GLN A 861 -14.51 -10.69 52.50
C GLN A 861 -15.60 -11.27 53.41
N LEU A 862 -15.27 -11.70 54.64
CA LEU A 862 -16.21 -12.27 55.58
C LEU A 862 -17.28 -11.24 56.04
N SER A 863 -16.84 -10.01 56.33
CA SER A 863 -17.74 -8.92 56.71
C SER A 863 -18.64 -8.49 55.56
N ALA A 864 -18.12 -8.38 54.33
CA ALA A 864 -18.87 -8.07 53.13
C ALA A 864 -19.91 -9.15 52.80
N THR A 865 -19.55 -10.44 52.87
CA THR A 865 -20.52 -11.53 52.71
C THR A 865 -21.67 -11.41 53.69
N THR A 866 -21.33 -11.20 54.96
CA THR A 866 -22.35 -11.05 56.00
C THR A 866 -23.25 -9.84 55.75
N ALA A 867 -22.70 -8.72 55.35
CA ALA A 867 -23.46 -7.51 55.05
C ALA A 867 -24.39 -7.70 53.85
N LEU A 868 -23.90 -8.33 52.76
CA LEU A 868 -24.69 -8.61 51.56
C LEU A 868 -25.81 -9.63 51.81
N ASP A 869 -25.57 -10.68 52.61
CA ASP A 869 -26.61 -11.65 53.00
C ASP A 869 -27.75 -11.05 53.84
N GLN A 870 -27.49 -9.97 54.57
CA GLN A 870 -28.48 -9.26 55.38
C GLN A 870 -29.21 -8.14 54.66
N ARG A 871 -28.81 -7.82 53.39
CA ARG A 871 -29.44 -6.76 52.62
C ARG A 871 -30.81 -7.13 52.12
N ASN A 872 -31.74 -6.25 52.38
CA ASN A 872 -33.04 -6.31 51.72
C ASN A 872 -32.88 -6.02 50.23
N GLY A 873 -33.59 -6.74 49.36
CA GLY A 873 -33.54 -6.57 47.93
C GLY A 873 -32.39 -7.33 47.24
N LEU A 874 -31.57 -8.10 47.96
CA LEU A 874 -30.59 -9.04 47.40
C LEU A 874 -31.00 -10.48 47.70
N ASP A 875 -31.22 -11.27 46.64
CA ASP A 875 -31.49 -12.70 46.72
C ASP A 875 -30.17 -13.48 46.58
N PRO A 876 -29.76 -14.29 47.58
CA PRO A 876 -28.54 -15.05 47.46
C PRO A 876 -28.68 -16.17 46.41
N VAL A 877 -27.87 -16.16 45.39
CA VAL A 877 -27.77 -17.24 44.40
C VAL A 877 -26.83 -18.32 44.91
N GLY A 878 -25.77 -17.97 45.65
CA GLY A 878 -24.85 -18.88 46.32
C GLY A 878 -23.40 -18.78 45.88
N ASP A 879 -22.61 -19.74 46.39
CA ASP A 879 -21.19 -19.84 46.10
C ASP A 879 -20.96 -20.34 44.66
N THR A 880 -20.06 -19.66 43.99
CA THR A 880 -19.63 -20.03 42.61
C THR A 880 -18.12 -20.15 42.53
N SER A 881 -17.59 -20.70 41.46
CA SER A 881 -16.15 -20.74 41.25
C SER A 881 -15.49 -19.35 41.07
N LYS A 882 -16.31 -18.29 40.93
CA LYS A 882 -15.87 -16.90 40.75
C LYS A 882 -16.11 -16.03 41.97
N GLY A 883 -16.69 -16.58 43.03
CA GLY A 883 -17.06 -15.86 44.24
C GLY A 883 -18.53 -16.09 44.62
N VAL A 884 -19.00 -15.32 45.61
CA VAL A 884 -20.39 -15.40 46.11
C VAL A 884 -21.24 -14.46 45.27
N LEU A 885 -22.41 -14.95 44.82
CA LEU A 885 -23.29 -14.24 43.88
C LEU A 885 -24.63 -13.96 44.55
N TRP A 886 -25.10 -12.71 44.40
CA TRP A 886 -26.46 -12.26 44.71
C TRP A 886 -27.15 -11.72 43.48
N ARG A 887 -28.47 -11.85 43.45
CA ARG A 887 -29.33 -11.23 42.42
C ARG A 887 -30.09 -10.07 43.03
N VAL A 888 -30.23 -8.98 42.31
CA VAL A 888 -31.13 -7.88 42.69
C VAL A 888 -32.57 -8.33 42.50
N ALA A 889 -33.37 -8.29 43.61
CA ALA A 889 -34.75 -8.77 43.60
C ALA A 889 -35.72 -7.79 42.95
N ASP A 890 -35.39 -6.50 42.92
CA ASP A 890 -36.19 -5.44 42.32
C ASP A 890 -36.14 -5.45 40.80
N GLU A 891 -37.13 -4.74 40.20
CA GLU A 891 -37.12 -4.56 38.74
C GLU A 891 -35.93 -3.68 38.30
N VAL A 892 -35.03 -4.27 37.54
CA VAL A 892 -33.80 -3.62 37.05
C VAL A 892 -34.16 -2.68 35.90
N ALA A 893 -33.81 -1.40 36.01
CA ALA A 893 -34.05 -0.44 34.96
C ALA A 893 -33.20 -0.77 33.70
N PRO A 894 -33.74 -0.49 32.53
CA PRO A 894 -32.90 -0.63 31.31
C PRO A 894 -31.75 0.35 31.37
N ARG A 895 -30.60 -0.07 30.85
CA ARG A 895 -29.42 0.72 30.76
C ARG A 895 -29.69 2.05 30.03
N ALA A 896 -29.11 3.16 30.48
CA ALA A 896 -29.27 4.47 29.86
C ALA A 896 -28.82 4.46 28.37
N ALA A 897 -29.76 4.84 27.51
CA ALA A 897 -29.47 4.92 26.07
C ALA A 897 -28.58 6.14 25.74
N ALA A 898 -27.70 6.00 24.77
CA ALA A 898 -26.88 7.09 24.29
C ALA A 898 -27.71 8.21 23.64
N PRO A 899 -27.36 9.49 23.85
CA PRO A 899 -28.01 10.60 23.16
C PRO A 899 -28.01 10.44 21.65
N ALA A 900 -29.10 10.80 20.98
CA ALA A 900 -29.26 10.59 19.53
C ALA A 900 -28.15 11.25 18.68
N TRP A 901 -27.65 12.42 19.10
CA TRP A 901 -26.56 13.09 18.39
C TRP A 901 -25.22 12.31 18.43
N VAL A 902 -24.97 11.59 19.52
CA VAL A 902 -23.78 10.72 19.63
C VAL A 902 -23.91 9.54 18.70
N ALA A 903 -25.07 8.92 18.58
CA ALA A 903 -25.33 7.85 17.63
C ALA A 903 -25.12 8.31 16.17
N GLN A 904 -25.53 9.55 15.82
CA GLN A 904 -25.27 10.12 14.50
C GLN A 904 -23.78 10.33 14.23
N ILE A 905 -23.03 10.84 15.21
CA ILE A 905 -21.56 10.99 15.06
C ILE A 905 -20.91 9.63 14.90
N ALA A 906 -21.33 8.62 15.68
CA ALA A 906 -20.82 7.25 15.58
C ALA A 906 -21.00 6.68 14.16
N VAL A 907 -22.16 6.88 13.54
CA VAL A 907 -22.41 6.45 12.15
C VAL A 907 -21.49 7.14 11.16
N VAL A 908 -21.29 8.46 11.27
CA VAL A 908 -20.41 9.22 10.35
C VAL A 908 -18.95 8.78 10.49
N VAL A 909 -18.48 8.64 11.73
CA VAL A 909 -17.10 8.22 12.02
C VAL A 909 -16.89 6.78 11.56
N GLY A 910 -17.80 5.87 11.88
CA GLY A 910 -17.73 4.48 11.42
C GLY A 910 -17.74 4.35 9.90
N ALA A 911 -18.55 5.17 9.21
CA ALA A 911 -18.56 5.22 7.75
C ALA A 911 -17.23 5.72 7.18
N ALA A 912 -16.60 6.74 7.80
CA ALA A 912 -15.29 7.25 7.40
C ALA A 912 -14.17 6.20 7.61
N GLN A 913 -14.18 5.52 8.76
CA GLN A 913 -13.25 4.43 9.06
C GLN A 913 -13.40 3.28 8.08
N LEU A 914 -14.62 2.82 7.83
CA LEU A 914 -14.92 1.76 6.85
C LEU A 914 -14.47 2.16 5.45
N LEU A 915 -14.77 3.39 5.02
CA LEU A 915 -14.36 3.90 3.71
C LEU A 915 -12.85 3.85 3.52
N VAL A 916 -12.08 4.29 4.51
CA VAL A 916 -10.61 4.31 4.44
C VAL A 916 -10.05 2.88 4.40
N VAL A 917 -10.59 1.97 5.20
CA VAL A 917 -10.20 0.54 5.19
C VAL A 917 -10.53 -0.09 3.83
N VAL A 918 -11.72 0.15 3.28
CA VAL A 918 -12.13 -0.35 1.95
C VAL A 918 -11.22 0.19 0.86
N ILE A 919 -10.88 1.48 0.89
CA ILE A 919 -9.93 2.06 -0.08
C ILE A 919 -8.55 1.40 0.06
N ALA A 920 -8.06 1.19 1.29
CA ALA A 920 -6.78 0.52 1.53
C ALA A 920 -6.78 -0.93 1.02
N LEU A 921 -7.85 -1.69 1.25
CA LEU A 921 -8.06 -3.04 0.72
C LEU A 921 -8.10 -3.05 -0.83
N LEU A 922 -8.84 -2.13 -1.43
CA LEU A 922 -8.88 -1.99 -2.90
C LEU A 922 -7.49 -1.64 -3.47
N LEU A 923 -6.74 -0.77 -2.78
CA LEU A 923 -5.35 -0.49 -3.14
C LEU A 923 -4.44 -1.71 -2.96
N ALA A 924 -4.68 -2.56 -1.98
CA ALA A 924 -3.93 -3.78 -1.72
C ALA A 924 -4.12 -4.86 -2.80
N LEU A 925 -5.24 -4.87 -3.53
CA LEU A 925 -5.49 -5.85 -4.58
C LEU A 925 -4.44 -5.75 -5.72
N PRO A 926 -3.77 -6.84 -6.14
CA PRO A 926 -2.78 -6.81 -7.19
C PRO A 926 -3.42 -6.62 -8.57
N THR A 927 -3.03 -5.56 -9.27
CA THR A 927 -3.39 -5.33 -10.69
C THR A 927 -2.29 -5.85 -11.62
N ALA A 928 -2.60 -6.07 -12.91
CA ALA A 928 -1.61 -6.48 -13.91
C ALA A 928 -0.42 -5.51 -13.98
N ALA A 929 -0.65 -4.20 -13.84
CA ALA A 929 0.42 -3.19 -13.81
C ALA A 929 1.30 -3.29 -12.55
N SER A 930 0.72 -3.59 -11.39
CA SER A 930 1.48 -3.78 -10.14
C SER A 930 2.27 -5.08 -10.14
N ARG A 931 1.75 -6.16 -10.74
CA ARG A 931 2.49 -7.41 -10.90
C ARG A 931 3.73 -7.23 -11.77
N ARG A 932 3.64 -6.47 -12.88
CA ARG A 932 4.80 -6.11 -13.71
C ARG A 932 5.84 -5.29 -12.95
N GLY A 933 5.41 -4.32 -12.15
CA GLY A 933 6.29 -3.52 -11.30
C GLY A 933 7.00 -4.35 -10.22
N ALA A 934 6.28 -5.29 -9.59
CA ALA A 934 6.83 -6.16 -8.56
C ALA A 934 7.90 -7.14 -9.10
N ARG A 935 7.73 -7.63 -10.33
CA ARG A 935 8.71 -8.53 -10.98
C ARG A 935 10.04 -7.84 -11.31
N ARG A 936 10.05 -6.52 -11.50
CA ARG A 936 11.26 -5.73 -11.82
C ARG A 936 12.10 -5.30 -10.61
N THR A 937 11.66 -5.59 -9.38
CA THR A 937 12.27 -5.03 -8.18
C THR A 937 12.59 -6.11 -7.15
N SER A 938 13.79 -6.67 -7.18
CA SER A 938 14.19 -7.74 -6.27
C SER A 938 14.81 -7.26 -4.95
N ARG A 939 15.47 -6.11 -4.85
CA ARG A 939 16.13 -5.64 -3.61
C ARG A 939 15.85 -4.19 -3.33
N ILE A 940 15.49 -3.83 -2.09
CA ILE A 940 15.24 -2.43 -1.75
C ILE A 940 15.50 -2.10 -0.27
N VAL A 941 16.69 -2.35 0.18
CA VAL A 941 17.20 -1.64 1.35
C VAL A 941 18.49 -0.93 0.92
N GLY A 942 18.43 0.40 0.87
CA GLY A 942 19.52 1.29 0.47
C GLY A 942 19.58 1.62 -1.04
N PRO A 943 20.33 2.65 -1.44
CA PRO A 943 20.55 3.01 -2.82
C PRO A 943 21.35 1.91 -3.54
N TYR A 944 20.93 1.61 -4.76
CA TYR A 944 21.65 0.72 -5.66
C TYR A 944 22.76 1.52 -6.36
N TRP A 945 24.00 1.23 -6.07
CA TRP A 945 25.11 1.60 -6.94
C TRP A 945 25.23 0.47 -7.97
N GLN A 946 24.94 0.77 -9.22
CA GLN A 946 25.36 -0.10 -10.31
C GLN A 946 26.89 -0.09 -10.29
N GLU A 947 27.50 -1.26 -10.11
CA GLU A 947 28.88 -1.45 -10.47
C GLU A 947 28.96 -1.16 -11.99
N GLY A 948 29.63 -0.06 -12.32
CA GLY A 948 30.05 0.16 -13.70
C GLY A 948 30.99 -1.00 -14.07
N THR A 949 30.61 -1.74 -15.09
CA THR A 949 31.50 -2.67 -15.80
C THR A 949 32.61 -1.90 -16.44
#